data_1fe210f2e32331a4dac8290698fd9ba1
#
_entry.id   1fe210f2e32331a4dac8290698fd9ba1
#
_cell.length_a   1.000
_cell.length_b   1.000
_cell.length_c   1.000
_cell.angle_alpha   90.00
_cell.angle_beta   90.00
_cell.angle_gamma   90.00
#
_symmetry.space_group_name_H-M   'P 1'
#
loop_
_entity.id
_entity.type
_entity.pdbx_description
1 polymer ?
#
loop_
_entity_poly.entity_id
_entity_poly.type
_entity_poly.pdbx_seq_one_letter_code
_entity_poly.pdbx_strand_id
1 'polypeptide(L)'
;MSKQVFSTDFYGKNLTVEVGELAKQANGSVLVRYDDTVILSTAVAGKEPKSVDFFPLTVTYEEKLYSVGKIPGGFLKREGRPSEHGTLTARMIDRPIRPLFADGFRNEVQVVNTVLSVDQQASPEMAAMLGASLALCVSDIPFNGPIAGVNVGLIDGEFTINAGPEEMERSLINLEVAGTKDAINMVEADAKEVDEDTMLNALMFGHEAIKELIAFEEKVVEACGKEKIEIPLFELDEALVQEITDLCNDEMVAAVSIPGKLERYAAIDEIMDRVTAQYDEKEYADEETKESVMKQVGIILHDLEKNEVRRLITEEKIRPDGRKIDEVRPLNAQVDLLPRVHGSALFTRGETQVLSVCTLGAMGEVQKIDGLGLEDQKRFMHHYNFPPYSVGETGRMGAPGRREIGHGALGERALAQVIPSEKDFPYTIRVVSEVLESNGSSSQASICASSMALMAAGVPISNPVSGVAMGLVKKGDDYTILTDIQGMEDHLGDMDFKVAGTKNGICALQMDIKIDGITKEILQEALAQAKVGRAQIMDCMLGAIPAPRDHLSKYAPKMHVMHIDAEQIRDVIGRGGETINEIIEKSNDVKIDIDQDGTVVIYHSDQEAIDTAVSLIERIVKKAEVGEIYDGTIARVNDNYAFVTLFEGTDGFLHISDWSYERTSKMQDVCKVGDVIKVKVTKVDDKGKVNVSRKALLPKPVKKEEKTEKNEK
;
A
#
# COMPACT_ATOMS: atom_id res chain seq x y z
N MET A 1 -20.68 -9.29 36.73
CA MET A 1 -19.44 -8.76 37.37
C MET A 1 -19.58 -7.26 37.60
N SER A 2 -18.99 -6.73 38.69
CA SER A 2 -18.77 -5.28 38.86
C SER A 2 -17.61 -4.85 37.96
N LYS A 3 -17.57 -3.60 37.60
CA LYS A 3 -16.43 -3.02 36.84
C LYS A 3 -15.11 -3.31 37.57
N GLN A 4 -14.15 -3.84 36.85
CA GLN A 4 -12.75 -4.01 37.28
C GLN A 4 -11.84 -3.21 36.31
N VAL A 5 -10.77 -2.65 36.86
CA VAL A 5 -9.84 -1.80 36.12
C VAL A 5 -8.42 -2.25 36.42
N PHE A 6 -7.62 -2.47 35.38
CA PHE A 6 -6.22 -2.85 35.45
C PHE A 6 -5.40 -1.83 34.67
N SER A 7 -4.26 -1.41 35.20
CA SER A 7 -3.38 -0.45 34.53
C SER A 7 -1.93 -0.84 34.65
N THR A 8 -1.16 -0.53 33.63
CA THR A 8 0.30 -0.67 33.60
C THR A 8 0.91 0.45 32.76
N ASP A 9 2.16 0.81 33.00
CA ASP A 9 2.96 1.57 32.06
C ASP A 9 3.55 0.59 31.03
N PHE A 10 3.42 0.90 29.75
CA PHE A 10 3.98 0.10 28.68
C PHE A 10 4.77 1.01 27.73
N TYR A 11 6.09 0.99 27.84
CA TYR A 11 7.02 1.81 27.08
C TYR A 11 6.68 3.31 27.13
N GLY A 12 6.40 3.83 28.36
CA GLY A 12 6.12 5.22 28.62
C GLY A 12 4.70 5.68 28.31
N LYS A 13 3.79 4.77 27.94
CA LYS A 13 2.38 5.05 27.70
C LYS A 13 1.50 4.31 28.71
N ASN A 14 0.42 4.96 29.16
CA ASN A 14 -0.49 4.36 30.12
C ASN A 14 -1.46 3.39 29.42
N LEU A 15 -1.37 2.12 29.74
CA LEU A 15 -2.27 1.07 29.26
C LEU A 15 -3.26 0.70 30.36
N THR A 16 -4.56 0.85 30.10
CA THR A 16 -5.65 0.52 31.04
C THR A 16 -6.67 -0.38 30.36
N VAL A 17 -7.09 -1.43 31.08
CA VAL A 17 -8.13 -2.37 30.66
C VAL A 17 -9.28 -2.33 31.65
N GLU A 18 -10.50 -2.13 31.15
CA GLU A 18 -11.74 -2.13 31.94
C GLU A 18 -12.60 -3.33 31.51
N VAL A 19 -13.05 -4.13 32.48
CA VAL A 19 -13.89 -5.32 32.28
C VAL A 19 -15.16 -5.21 33.07
N GLY A 20 -16.29 -5.72 32.54
CA GLY A 20 -17.55 -5.95 33.28
C GLY A 20 -18.55 -4.79 33.23
N GLU A 21 -18.27 -3.66 32.54
CA GLU A 21 -19.19 -2.52 32.45
C GLU A 21 -19.95 -2.45 31.12
N LEU A 22 -19.26 -2.63 30.00
CA LEU A 22 -19.82 -2.44 28.66
C LEU A 22 -20.14 -3.77 27.97
N ALA A 23 -21.04 -3.76 27.01
CA ALA A 23 -21.39 -4.87 26.11
C ALA A 23 -21.64 -6.22 26.83
N LYS A 24 -22.38 -6.22 27.92
CA LYS A 24 -22.59 -7.38 28.84
C LYS A 24 -23.30 -8.58 28.21
N GLN A 25 -23.86 -8.46 27.02
CA GLN A 25 -24.49 -9.57 26.29
C GLN A 25 -23.48 -10.39 25.47
N ALA A 26 -22.29 -9.86 25.21
CA ALA A 26 -21.21 -10.61 24.59
C ALA A 26 -20.64 -11.67 25.55
N ASN A 27 -20.09 -12.76 25.02
CA ASN A 27 -19.40 -13.77 25.82
C ASN A 27 -18.22 -13.14 26.56
N GLY A 28 -17.45 -12.28 25.90
CA GLY A 28 -16.41 -11.45 26.50
C GLY A 28 -16.44 -10.03 25.95
N SER A 29 -16.12 -9.05 26.81
CA SER A 29 -15.99 -7.66 26.40
C SER A 29 -15.00 -6.92 27.27
N VAL A 30 -14.15 -6.11 26.63
CA VAL A 30 -13.16 -5.28 27.31
C VAL A 30 -13.10 -3.89 26.67
N LEU A 31 -12.83 -2.87 27.47
CA LEU A 31 -12.49 -1.54 27.00
C LEU A 31 -10.99 -1.32 27.26
N VAL A 32 -10.23 -1.18 26.20
CA VAL A 32 -8.80 -0.89 26.25
C VAL A 32 -8.59 0.60 26.06
N ARG A 33 -7.80 1.20 26.95
CA ARG A 33 -7.28 2.57 26.82
C ARG A 33 -5.77 2.50 26.71
N TYR A 34 -5.24 3.07 25.64
CA TYR A 34 -3.82 3.24 25.44
C TYR A 34 -3.58 4.74 25.27
N ASP A 35 -3.18 5.42 26.36
CA ASP A 35 -3.33 6.85 26.56
C ASP A 35 -4.79 7.31 26.25
N ASP A 36 -5.01 8.24 25.30
CA ASP A 36 -6.34 8.70 24.91
C ASP A 36 -6.97 7.88 23.76
N THR A 37 -6.27 6.86 23.25
CA THR A 37 -6.85 5.87 22.34
C THR A 37 -7.74 4.90 23.12
N VAL A 38 -8.98 4.72 22.66
CA VAL A 38 -9.99 3.88 23.34
C VAL A 38 -10.63 2.91 22.36
N ILE A 39 -10.52 1.62 22.66
CA ILE A 39 -11.08 0.53 21.83
C ILE A 39 -12.05 -0.29 22.70
N LEU A 40 -13.24 -0.53 22.15
CA LEU A 40 -14.16 -1.54 22.70
C LEU A 40 -14.00 -2.82 21.88
N SER A 41 -13.53 -3.89 22.52
CA SER A 41 -13.40 -5.22 21.91
C SER A 41 -14.42 -6.17 22.52
N THR A 42 -15.12 -6.92 21.67
CA THR A 42 -16.13 -7.90 22.06
C THR A 42 -15.91 -9.22 21.35
N ALA A 43 -16.18 -10.33 22.03
CA ALA A 43 -16.14 -11.67 21.46
C ALA A 43 -17.49 -12.39 21.72
N VAL A 44 -18.04 -12.98 20.68
CA VAL A 44 -19.29 -13.76 20.74
C VAL A 44 -19.11 -15.07 19.98
N ALA A 45 -19.57 -16.18 20.56
CA ALA A 45 -19.61 -17.47 19.91
C ALA A 45 -21.05 -17.96 19.69
N GLY A 46 -21.29 -18.60 18.54
CA GLY A 46 -22.51 -19.34 18.27
C GLY A 46 -22.64 -20.54 19.20
N LYS A 47 -23.87 -20.93 19.56
CA LYS A 47 -24.13 -22.04 20.45
C LYS A 47 -23.96 -23.41 19.80
N GLU A 48 -24.23 -23.50 18.51
CA GLU A 48 -24.20 -24.71 17.71
C GLU A 48 -23.05 -24.70 16.74
N PRO A 49 -22.39 -25.85 16.50
CA PRO A 49 -21.37 -25.94 15.45
C PRO A 49 -22.00 -25.75 14.07
N LYS A 50 -21.27 -25.12 13.16
CA LYS A 50 -21.66 -24.99 11.75
C LYS A 50 -21.27 -26.25 10.99
N SER A 51 -22.08 -26.62 9.96
CA SER A 51 -21.74 -27.69 9.03
C SER A 51 -20.77 -27.18 7.96
N VAL A 52 -19.52 -26.90 8.37
CA VAL A 52 -18.41 -26.44 7.54
C VAL A 52 -17.15 -27.24 7.86
N ASP A 53 -16.21 -27.27 6.93
CA ASP A 53 -14.92 -27.96 7.05
C ASP A 53 -13.81 -27.11 7.66
N PHE A 54 -14.08 -25.80 7.87
CA PHE A 54 -13.14 -24.84 8.43
C PHE A 54 -13.67 -24.19 9.72
N PHE A 55 -12.79 -23.52 10.45
CA PHE A 55 -13.16 -22.71 11.61
C PHE A 55 -13.77 -21.36 11.20
N PRO A 56 -15.07 -21.11 11.47
CA PRO A 56 -15.76 -19.90 11.02
C PRO A 56 -15.51 -18.71 11.97
N LEU A 57 -14.28 -18.17 11.97
CA LEU A 57 -13.89 -16.96 12.70
C LEU A 57 -14.08 -15.73 11.82
N THR A 58 -14.71 -14.70 12.37
CA THR A 58 -14.81 -13.37 11.76
C THR A 58 -14.26 -12.32 12.72
N VAL A 59 -13.19 -11.66 12.32
CA VAL A 59 -12.65 -10.48 13.01
C VAL A 59 -12.98 -9.24 12.22
N THR A 60 -13.47 -8.17 12.90
CA THR A 60 -13.72 -6.86 12.33
C THR A 60 -13.00 -5.77 13.11
N TYR A 61 -12.60 -4.73 12.39
CA TYR A 61 -12.03 -3.50 12.95
C TYR A 61 -12.87 -2.35 12.41
N GLU A 62 -13.62 -1.72 13.31
CA GLU A 62 -14.63 -0.71 12.98
C GLU A 62 -14.06 0.69 13.21
N GLU A 63 -13.65 1.34 12.14
CA GLU A 63 -13.19 2.73 12.14
C GLU A 63 -14.39 3.67 12.25
N LYS A 64 -14.42 4.47 13.31
CA LYS A 64 -15.44 5.49 13.53
C LYS A 64 -14.81 6.87 13.41
N LEU A 65 -15.14 7.62 12.38
CA LEU A 65 -14.54 8.94 12.10
C LEU A 65 -14.77 9.95 13.22
N TYR A 66 -15.81 9.78 14.03
CA TYR A 66 -16.00 10.59 15.24
C TYR A 66 -14.86 10.41 16.26
N SER A 67 -14.11 9.30 16.23
CA SER A 67 -12.98 9.04 17.13
C SER A 67 -11.83 10.04 16.95
N VAL A 68 -11.75 10.66 15.77
CA VAL A 68 -10.81 11.75 15.43
C VAL A 68 -11.52 13.08 15.15
N GLY A 69 -12.80 13.22 15.57
CA GLY A 69 -13.59 14.43 15.42
C GLY A 69 -13.99 14.76 13.97
N LYS A 70 -13.95 13.78 13.05
CA LYS A 70 -14.32 13.95 11.63
C LYS A 70 -15.76 13.50 11.36
N ILE A 71 -16.41 14.15 10.39
CA ILE A 71 -17.64 13.67 9.75
C ILE A 71 -17.23 12.99 8.44
N PRO A 72 -17.75 11.77 8.13
CA PRO A 72 -17.42 11.08 6.89
C PRO A 72 -17.55 11.95 5.65
N GLY A 73 -16.54 11.95 4.78
CA GLY A 73 -16.48 12.79 3.57
C GLY A 73 -17.50 12.42 2.50
N GLY A 74 -17.93 11.14 2.46
CA GLY A 74 -18.90 10.63 1.49
C GLY A 74 -20.27 11.32 1.54
N PHE A 75 -21.07 11.15 0.49
CA PHE A 75 -22.38 11.80 0.35
C PHE A 75 -23.35 11.49 1.50
N LEU A 76 -23.36 10.23 1.98
CA LEU A 76 -24.26 9.79 3.06
C LEU A 76 -23.83 10.28 4.44
N LYS A 77 -22.64 10.86 4.59
CA LYS A 77 -22.08 11.30 5.88
C LYS A 77 -22.11 10.19 6.95
N ARG A 78 -21.88 8.96 6.54
CA ARG A 78 -21.87 7.76 7.37
C ARG A 78 -20.78 6.81 6.87
N GLU A 79 -20.15 6.10 7.78
CA GLU A 79 -19.23 5.00 7.47
C GLU A 79 -19.97 3.95 6.64
N GLY A 80 -19.30 3.43 5.61
CA GLY A 80 -19.83 2.43 4.70
C GLY A 80 -19.18 1.06 4.92
N ARG A 81 -18.59 0.52 3.83
CA ARG A 81 -17.77 -0.69 3.92
C ARG A 81 -16.48 -0.37 4.68
N PRO A 82 -15.84 -1.38 5.32
CA PRO A 82 -14.53 -1.20 5.91
C PRO A 82 -13.55 -0.59 4.90
N SER A 83 -12.72 0.32 5.37
CA SER A 83 -11.63 0.88 4.58
C SER A 83 -10.59 -0.21 4.23
N GLU A 84 -9.67 0.12 3.34
CA GLU A 84 -8.49 -0.74 3.10
C GLU A 84 -7.73 -0.97 4.40
N HIS A 85 -7.42 0.10 5.14
CA HIS A 85 -6.76 0.04 6.45
C HIS A 85 -7.53 -0.81 7.47
N GLY A 86 -8.85 -0.57 7.64
CA GLY A 86 -9.68 -1.37 8.56
C GLY A 86 -9.74 -2.86 8.18
N THR A 87 -9.70 -3.16 6.87
CA THR A 87 -9.63 -4.54 6.37
C THR A 87 -8.27 -5.19 6.69
N LEU A 88 -7.16 -4.47 6.53
CA LEU A 88 -5.81 -4.95 6.82
C LEU A 88 -5.63 -5.16 8.32
N THR A 89 -6.06 -4.23 9.15
CA THR A 89 -6.02 -4.35 10.62
C THR A 89 -6.84 -5.54 11.12
N ALA A 90 -8.04 -5.74 10.56
CA ALA A 90 -8.85 -6.92 10.91
C ALA A 90 -8.13 -8.24 10.56
N ARG A 91 -7.39 -8.29 9.42
CA ARG A 91 -6.58 -9.45 9.05
C ARG A 91 -5.36 -9.63 9.96
N MET A 92 -4.70 -8.53 10.33
CA MET A 92 -3.57 -8.53 11.26
C MET A 92 -3.97 -9.12 12.62
N ILE A 93 -5.20 -8.86 13.10
CA ILE A 93 -5.74 -9.40 14.36
C ILE A 93 -6.21 -10.86 14.20
N ASP A 94 -6.85 -11.21 13.08
CA ASP A 94 -7.36 -12.57 12.81
C ASP A 94 -6.22 -13.61 12.78
N ARG A 95 -5.11 -13.29 12.14
CA ARG A 95 -4.01 -14.22 11.85
C ARG A 95 -3.37 -14.82 13.10
N PRO A 96 -2.99 -14.07 14.15
CA PRO A 96 -2.41 -14.63 15.36
C PRO A 96 -3.44 -15.32 16.28
N ILE A 97 -4.73 -15.01 16.14
CA ILE A 97 -5.80 -15.58 16.97
C ILE A 97 -6.24 -16.96 16.45
N ARG A 98 -6.38 -17.09 15.14
CA ARG A 98 -6.96 -18.26 14.48
C ARG A 98 -6.28 -19.59 14.82
N PRO A 99 -4.93 -19.70 14.83
CA PRO A 99 -4.23 -20.95 15.16
C PRO A 99 -4.40 -21.43 16.60
N LEU A 100 -4.87 -20.57 17.50
CA LEU A 100 -5.00 -20.86 18.93
C LEU A 100 -6.39 -21.44 19.31
N PHE A 101 -7.24 -21.70 18.33
CA PHE A 101 -8.43 -22.52 18.53
C PHE A 101 -8.11 -23.99 18.23
N ALA A 102 -8.73 -24.89 18.99
CA ALA A 102 -8.52 -26.32 18.80
C ALA A 102 -8.97 -26.79 17.41
N ASP A 103 -8.23 -27.73 16.84
CA ASP A 103 -8.67 -28.43 15.64
C ASP A 103 -10.05 -29.09 15.88
N GLY A 104 -10.92 -29.04 14.87
CA GLY A 104 -12.28 -29.54 15.03
C GLY A 104 -13.28 -28.58 15.70
N PHE A 105 -12.85 -27.40 16.16
CA PHE A 105 -13.76 -26.36 16.63
C PHE A 105 -14.53 -25.74 15.45
N ARG A 106 -15.88 -25.83 15.46
CA ARG A 106 -16.74 -25.43 14.33
C ARG A 106 -17.83 -24.41 14.68
N ASN A 107 -17.90 -23.96 15.93
CA ASN A 107 -18.81 -22.88 16.30
C ASN A 107 -18.34 -21.56 15.68
N GLU A 108 -19.27 -20.78 15.14
CA GLU A 108 -18.96 -19.46 14.63
C GLU A 108 -18.49 -18.53 15.74
N VAL A 109 -17.36 -17.86 15.56
CA VAL A 109 -16.85 -16.84 16.49
C VAL A 109 -16.74 -15.51 15.78
N GLN A 110 -17.25 -14.46 16.42
CA GLN A 110 -17.13 -13.10 15.95
C GLN A 110 -16.40 -12.24 17.00
N VAL A 111 -15.32 -11.60 16.57
CA VAL A 111 -14.58 -10.60 17.35
C VAL A 111 -14.75 -9.25 16.69
N VAL A 112 -15.25 -8.26 17.44
CA VAL A 112 -15.50 -6.90 16.94
C VAL A 112 -14.70 -5.90 17.77
N ASN A 113 -13.82 -5.16 17.09
CA ASN A 113 -13.02 -4.09 17.68
C ASN A 113 -13.54 -2.75 17.16
N THR A 114 -14.12 -1.94 18.04
CA THR A 114 -14.68 -0.62 17.69
C THR A 114 -13.79 0.48 18.22
N VAL A 115 -13.28 1.31 17.32
CA VAL A 115 -12.45 2.48 17.65
C VAL A 115 -13.33 3.62 18.13
N LEU A 116 -13.23 3.98 19.41
CA LEU A 116 -14.07 5.00 20.03
C LEU A 116 -13.37 6.35 20.19
N SER A 117 -12.05 6.36 20.35
CA SER A 117 -11.20 7.54 20.43
C SER A 117 -9.81 7.21 19.92
N VAL A 118 -9.12 8.15 19.28
CA VAL A 118 -7.74 7.97 18.78
C VAL A 118 -6.85 9.11 19.24
N ASP A 119 -5.79 8.74 19.93
CA ASP A 119 -4.58 9.52 20.11
C ASP A 119 -3.58 9.11 19.02
N GLN A 120 -3.15 10.03 18.20
CA GLN A 120 -2.22 9.75 17.10
C GLN A 120 -0.85 9.20 17.57
N GLN A 121 -0.50 9.40 18.85
CA GLN A 121 0.73 8.87 19.43
C GLN A 121 0.57 7.45 20.00
N ALA A 122 -0.65 6.90 20.06
CA ALA A 122 -0.96 5.60 20.65
C ALA A 122 -1.76 4.75 19.66
N SER A 123 -1.10 3.77 19.02
CA SER A 123 -1.67 2.94 17.95
C SER A 123 -3.01 2.29 18.34
N PRO A 124 -4.09 2.60 17.64
CA PRO A 124 -5.36 1.93 17.84
C PRO A 124 -5.34 0.46 17.39
N GLU A 125 -4.47 0.09 16.44
CA GLU A 125 -4.33 -1.27 15.93
C GLU A 125 -3.78 -2.21 17.01
N MET A 126 -2.70 -1.78 17.71
CA MET A 126 -2.11 -2.57 18.81
C MET A 126 -3.05 -2.65 19.99
N ALA A 127 -3.76 -1.57 20.34
CA ALA A 127 -4.80 -1.58 21.36
C ALA A 127 -5.98 -2.51 21.01
N ALA A 128 -6.37 -2.59 19.73
CA ALA A 128 -7.41 -3.49 19.25
C ALA A 128 -6.98 -4.96 19.28
N MET A 129 -5.72 -5.26 18.95
CA MET A 129 -5.17 -6.61 19.04
C MET A 129 -5.18 -7.12 20.50
N LEU A 130 -4.69 -6.31 21.42
CA LEU A 130 -4.74 -6.60 22.85
C LEU A 130 -6.20 -6.78 23.34
N GLY A 131 -7.10 -5.90 22.89
CA GLY A 131 -8.51 -5.97 23.23
C GLY A 131 -9.20 -7.23 22.70
N ALA A 132 -8.87 -7.65 21.47
CA ALA A 132 -9.39 -8.89 20.88
C ALA A 132 -8.93 -10.13 21.65
N SER A 133 -7.63 -10.20 22.00
CA SER A 133 -7.06 -11.26 22.83
C SER A 133 -7.77 -11.34 24.19
N LEU A 134 -7.85 -10.22 24.90
CA LEU A 134 -8.48 -10.15 26.21
C LEU A 134 -9.98 -10.48 26.16
N ALA A 135 -10.73 -10.01 25.15
CA ALA A 135 -12.15 -10.32 25.01
C ALA A 135 -12.40 -11.82 24.87
N LEU A 136 -11.53 -12.53 24.14
CA LEU A 136 -11.55 -13.99 24.04
C LEU A 136 -11.12 -14.65 25.34
N CYS A 137 -10.03 -14.20 25.96
CA CYS A 137 -9.49 -14.80 27.18
C CYS A 137 -10.44 -14.68 28.39
N VAL A 138 -11.11 -13.51 28.56
CA VAL A 138 -12.06 -13.32 29.68
C VAL A 138 -13.43 -13.95 29.41
N SER A 139 -13.71 -14.40 28.17
CA SER A 139 -14.95 -15.07 27.80
C SER A 139 -14.95 -16.54 28.21
N ASP A 140 -16.09 -17.20 28.06
CA ASP A 140 -16.26 -18.65 28.16
C ASP A 140 -15.94 -19.38 26.84
N ILE A 141 -15.50 -18.68 25.78
CA ILE A 141 -15.10 -19.27 24.49
C ILE A 141 -13.77 -20.02 24.68
N PRO A 142 -13.64 -21.28 24.20
CA PRO A 142 -12.41 -22.06 24.33
C PRO A 142 -11.33 -21.51 23.39
N PHE A 143 -10.44 -20.71 23.94
CA PHE A 143 -9.33 -20.04 23.25
C PHE A 143 -8.04 -20.25 24.02
N ASN A 144 -6.98 -20.72 23.35
CA ASN A 144 -5.68 -21.08 23.93
C ASN A 144 -4.68 -19.92 23.95
N GLY A 145 -5.17 -18.67 24.00
CA GLY A 145 -4.33 -17.49 24.21
C GLY A 145 -3.91 -17.31 25.68
N PRO A 146 -3.33 -16.14 26.01
CA PRO A 146 -3.39 -14.87 25.29
C PRO A 146 -2.38 -14.71 24.14
N ILE A 147 -2.64 -13.71 23.28
CA ILE A 147 -1.69 -13.19 22.31
C ILE A 147 -1.54 -11.67 22.50
N ALA A 148 -0.37 -11.16 22.21
CA ALA A 148 -0.17 -9.71 22.10
C ALA A 148 0.60 -9.37 20.84
N GLY A 149 0.53 -8.10 20.45
CA GLY A 149 1.29 -7.55 19.32
C GLY A 149 1.86 -6.19 19.64
N VAL A 150 2.97 -5.87 18.98
CA VAL A 150 3.65 -4.57 19.09
C VAL A 150 4.12 -4.12 17.71
N ASN A 151 4.29 -2.82 17.56
CA ASN A 151 5.01 -2.23 16.43
C ASN A 151 6.46 -1.95 16.85
N VAL A 152 7.42 -2.40 16.03
CA VAL A 152 8.85 -2.19 16.24
C VAL A 152 9.39 -1.25 15.16
N GLY A 153 10.00 -0.16 15.58
CA GLY A 153 10.77 0.76 14.74
C GLY A 153 12.27 0.57 14.91
N LEU A 154 13.06 0.96 13.91
CA LEU A 154 14.50 1.14 14.00
C LEU A 154 14.84 2.59 13.71
N ILE A 155 15.05 3.40 14.76
CA ILE A 155 15.17 4.86 14.69
C ILE A 155 16.56 5.24 15.21
N ASP A 156 17.33 5.95 14.39
CA ASP A 156 18.68 6.42 14.73
C ASP A 156 19.62 5.27 15.24
N GLY A 157 19.37 4.03 14.78
CA GLY A 157 20.13 2.83 15.11
C GLY A 157 19.66 2.09 16.37
N GLU A 158 18.57 2.53 17.00
CA GLU A 158 17.99 1.88 18.18
C GLU A 158 16.59 1.34 17.88
N PHE A 159 16.26 0.17 18.42
CA PHE A 159 14.92 -0.40 18.33
C PHE A 159 13.96 0.29 19.32
N THR A 160 12.73 0.56 18.85
CA THR A 160 11.68 1.21 19.63
C THR A 160 10.40 0.41 19.59
N ILE A 161 9.56 0.51 20.62
CA ILE A 161 8.24 -0.12 20.69
C ILE A 161 7.15 0.94 20.59
N ASN A 162 6.21 0.75 19.66
CA ASN A 162 5.02 1.59 19.48
C ASN A 162 5.36 3.09 19.41
N ALA A 163 6.41 3.43 18.66
CA ALA A 163 6.81 4.83 18.44
C ALA A 163 5.69 5.61 17.73
N GLY A 164 5.66 6.93 17.97
CA GLY A 164 4.69 7.82 17.35
C GLY A 164 4.95 8.05 15.85
N PRO A 165 3.96 8.59 15.09
CA PRO A 165 4.07 8.76 13.64
C PRO A 165 5.29 9.58 13.20
N GLU A 166 5.59 10.69 13.87
CA GLU A 166 6.75 11.55 13.54
C GLU A 166 8.09 10.82 13.70
N GLU A 167 8.18 9.91 14.68
CA GLU A 167 9.38 9.10 14.89
C GLU A 167 9.46 8.00 13.83
N MET A 168 8.32 7.38 13.49
CA MET A 168 8.23 6.31 12.48
C MET A 168 8.57 6.79 11.07
N GLU A 169 8.37 8.06 10.71
CA GLU A 169 8.84 8.62 9.42
C GLU A 169 10.35 8.44 9.21
N ARG A 170 11.15 8.52 10.30
CA ARG A 170 12.61 8.34 10.28
C ARG A 170 13.03 6.89 10.44
N SER A 171 12.11 6.01 10.77
CA SER A 171 12.42 4.60 10.97
C SER A 171 12.88 3.91 9.68
N LEU A 172 13.81 2.97 9.84
CA LEU A 172 14.24 2.06 8.77
C LEU A 172 13.39 0.79 8.71
N ILE A 173 12.62 0.50 9.76
CA ILE A 173 11.73 -0.66 9.88
C ILE A 173 10.41 -0.19 10.43
N ASN A 174 9.32 -0.66 9.86
CA ASN A 174 7.98 -0.62 10.44
C ASN A 174 7.51 -2.08 10.52
N LEU A 175 7.64 -2.69 11.70
CA LEU A 175 7.41 -4.11 11.92
C LEU A 175 6.27 -4.30 12.90
N GLU A 176 5.19 -4.88 12.44
CA GLU A 176 4.11 -5.41 13.26
C GLU A 176 4.39 -6.88 13.54
N VAL A 177 4.58 -7.21 14.81
CA VAL A 177 4.84 -8.57 15.27
C VAL A 177 3.88 -8.93 16.37
N ALA A 178 3.29 -10.14 16.27
CA ALA A 178 2.43 -10.70 17.31
C ALA A 178 2.80 -12.14 17.60
N GLY A 179 2.45 -12.57 18.80
CA GLY A 179 2.75 -13.92 19.25
C GLY A 179 2.17 -14.26 20.62
N THR A 180 2.48 -15.48 21.02
CA THR A 180 2.27 -15.98 22.38
C THR A 180 3.50 -15.68 23.23
N LYS A 181 3.47 -16.07 24.49
CA LYS A 181 4.61 -16.02 25.40
C LYS A 181 5.83 -16.79 24.86
N ASP A 182 5.59 -17.88 24.16
CA ASP A 182 6.60 -18.85 23.78
C ASP A 182 7.13 -18.65 22.36
N ALA A 183 6.33 -18.08 21.45
CA ALA A 183 6.69 -18.00 20.05
C ALA A 183 5.98 -16.86 19.27
N ILE A 184 6.62 -16.40 18.20
CA ILE A 184 6.05 -15.48 17.21
C ILE A 184 5.13 -16.26 16.28
N ASN A 185 3.91 -15.75 16.02
CA ASN A 185 2.94 -16.39 15.14
C ASN A 185 2.37 -15.47 14.04
N MET A 186 2.72 -14.19 14.05
CA MET A 186 2.36 -13.26 12.98
C MET A 186 3.46 -12.20 12.80
N VAL A 187 3.84 -11.95 11.56
CA VAL A 187 4.76 -10.88 11.17
C VAL A 187 4.20 -10.15 9.98
N GLU A 188 4.28 -8.83 10.02
CA GLU A 188 4.03 -7.95 8.89
C GLU A 188 4.98 -6.75 8.97
N ALA A 189 5.77 -6.53 7.92
CA ALA A 189 6.76 -5.47 7.94
C ALA A 189 6.95 -4.80 6.58
N ASP A 190 7.29 -3.52 6.64
CA ASP A 190 8.00 -2.81 5.59
C ASP A 190 9.33 -2.27 6.13
N ALA A 191 10.34 -2.22 5.25
CA ALA A 191 11.69 -1.85 5.65
C ALA A 191 12.48 -1.20 4.49
N LYS A 192 13.36 -0.27 4.85
CA LYS A 192 14.21 0.47 3.91
C LYS A 192 15.51 -0.30 3.65
N GLU A 193 15.40 -1.43 2.94
CA GLU A 193 16.52 -2.28 2.52
C GLU A 193 17.42 -2.74 3.69
N VAL A 194 16.82 -3.23 4.79
CA VAL A 194 17.58 -3.74 5.95
C VAL A 194 18.05 -5.17 5.73
N ASP A 195 19.17 -5.54 6.35
CA ASP A 195 19.71 -6.90 6.28
C ASP A 195 18.89 -7.89 7.14
N GLU A 196 19.09 -9.18 6.87
CA GLU A 196 18.35 -10.28 7.49
C GLU A 196 18.60 -10.35 9.01
N ASP A 197 19.84 -10.08 9.47
CA ASP A 197 20.20 -10.13 10.90
C ASP A 197 19.53 -8.96 11.67
N THR A 198 19.52 -7.76 11.09
CA THR A 198 18.82 -6.60 11.65
C THR A 198 17.33 -6.87 11.78
N MET A 199 16.69 -7.46 10.75
CA MET A 199 15.28 -7.81 10.79
C MET A 199 15.01 -8.90 11.85
N LEU A 200 15.85 -9.93 11.95
CA LEU A 200 15.74 -10.98 12.98
C LEU A 200 15.83 -10.39 14.39
N ASN A 201 16.76 -9.46 14.61
CA ASN A 201 16.91 -8.79 15.90
C ASN A 201 15.69 -7.91 16.24
N ALA A 202 15.10 -7.24 15.25
CA ALA A 202 13.84 -6.49 15.44
C ALA A 202 12.69 -7.41 15.86
N LEU A 203 12.53 -8.56 15.20
CA LEU A 203 11.55 -9.59 15.57
C LEU A 203 11.72 -10.07 17.01
N MET A 204 12.94 -10.40 17.41
CA MET A 204 13.21 -10.85 18.78
C MET A 204 13.00 -9.76 19.82
N PHE A 205 13.36 -8.51 19.50
CA PHE A 205 13.11 -7.35 20.36
C PHE A 205 11.59 -7.14 20.59
N GLY A 206 10.80 -7.24 19.52
CA GLY A 206 9.34 -7.18 19.62
C GLY A 206 8.77 -8.32 20.44
N HIS A 207 9.28 -9.54 20.32
CA HIS A 207 8.82 -10.69 21.09
C HIS A 207 9.06 -10.53 22.62
N GLU A 208 10.17 -9.91 23.02
CA GLU A 208 10.37 -9.60 24.45
C GLU A 208 9.31 -8.61 24.97
N ALA A 209 8.95 -7.58 24.20
CA ALA A 209 7.87 -6.66 24.58
C ALA A 209 6.48 -7.36 24.61
N ILE A 210 6.22 -8.31 23.69
CA ILE A 210 5.01 -9.14 23.70
C ILE A 210 4.88 -9.91 25.01
N LYS A 211 5.96 -10.50 25.53
CA LYS A 211 5.94 -11.23 26.81
C LYS A 211 5.51 -10.35 27.98
N GLU A 212 5.90 -9.07 27.98
CA GLU A 212 5.47 -8.13 29.02
C GLU A 212 3.95 -7.86 28.97
N LEU A 213 3.40 -7.67 27.75
CA LEU A 213 1.94 -7.51 27.56
C LEU A 213 1.19 -8.76 27.97
N ILE A 214 1.66 -9.95 27.59
CA ILE A 214 1.03 -11.21 27.96
C ILE A 214 1.01 -11.39 29.50
N ALA A 215 2.10 -11.05 30.19
CA ALA A 215 2.12 -11.09 31.65
C ALA A 215 1.13 -10.11 32.29
N PHE A 216 0.78 -9.03 31.63
CA PHE A 216 -0.29 -8.12 32.03
C PHE A 216 -1.67 -8.73 31.74
N GLU A 217 -1.88 -9.33 30.57
CA GLU A 217 -3.13 -10.01 30.19
C GLU A 217 -3.43 -11.17 31.16
N GLU A 218 -2.45 -11.98 31.49
CA GLU A 218 -2.59 -13.10 32.44
C GLU A 218 -3.19 -12.63 33.77
N LYS A 219 -2.79 -11.45 34.30
CA LYS A 219 -3.37 -10.86 35.52
C LYS A 219 -4.84 -10.47 35.36
N VAL A 220 -5.22 -9.94 34.20
CA VAL A 220 -6.61 -9.58 33.89
C VAL A 220 -7.46 -10.84 33.79
N VAL A 221 -6.95 -11.88 33.15
CA VAL A 221 -7.62 -13.16 32.93
C VAL A 221 -7.79 -13.90 34.25
N GLU A 222 -6.77 -13.90 35.12
CA GLU A 222 -6.88 -14.51 36.48
C GLU A 222 -8.01 -13.87 37.30
N ALA A 223 -8.20 -12.55 37.17
CA ALA A 223 -9.22 -11.85 37.96
C ALA A 223 -10.62 -11.87 37.33
N CYS A 224 -10.72 -11.90 35.99
CA CYS A 224 -11.98 -11.70 35.27
C CYS A 224 -12.39 -12.87 34.35
N GLY A 225 -11.51 -13.84 34.13
CA GLY A 225 -11.76 -14.97 33.23
C GLY A 225 -12.95 -15.80 33.64
N LYS A 226 -13.74 -16.25 32.70
CA LYS A 226 -14.80 -17.21 32.87
C LYS A 226 -14.27 -18.63 32.65
N GLU A 227 -14.90 -19.61 33.25
CA GLU A 227 -14.67 -21.01 32.92
C GLU A 227 -15.00 -21.25 31.45
N LYS A 228 -14.11 -21.91 30.72
CA LYS A 228 -14.29 -22.21 29.31
C LYS A 228 -15.36 -23.30 29.13
N ILE A 229 -16.27 -23.09 28.17
CA ILE A 229 -17.27 -24.10 27.83
C ILE A 229 -16.59 -25.29 27.18
N GLU A 230 -16.98 -26.49 27.61
CA GLU A 230 -16.60 -27.73 26.95
C GLU A 230 -17.45 -27.86 25.67
N ILE A 231 -16.79 -27.87 24.53
CA ILE A 231 -17.43 -28.14 23.24
C ILE A 231 -16.90 -29.46 22.72
N PRO A 232 -17.78 -30.39 22.32
CA PRO A 232 -17.34 -31.63 21.71
C PRO A 232 -16.60 -31.30 20.42
N LEU A 233 -15.33 -31.64 20.36
CA LEU A 233 -14.53 -31.54 19.13
C LEU A 233 -15.00 -32.66 18.18
N PHE A 234 -14.91 -32.36 16.91
CA PHE A 234 -15.17 -33.34 15.87
C PHE A 234 -13.99 -34.33 15.84
N GLU A 235 -14.25 -35.58 16.19
CA GLU A 235 -13.27 -36.67 16.17
C GLU A 235 -13.61 -37.66 15.05
N LEU A 236 -12.59 -38.20 14.41
CA LEU A 236 -12.73 -39.23 13.38
C LEU A 236 -12.90 -40.59 14.01
N ASP A 237 -13.74 -41.44 13.41
CA ASP A 237 -13.85 -42.85 13.77
C ASP A 237 -12.58 -43.60 13.34
N GLU A 238 -11.84 -44.14 14.32
CA GLU A 238 -10.57 -44.84 14.04
C GLU A 238 -10.75 -46.06 13.09
N ALA A 239 -11.90 -46.76 13.21
CA ALA A 239 -12.19 -47.90 12.32
C ALA A 239 -12.41 -47.44 10.88
N LEU A 240 -13.08 -46.30 10.69
CA LEU A 240 -13.30 -45.72 9.39
C LEU A 240 -11.96 -45.18 8.80
N VAL A 241 -11.11 -44.56 9.62
CA VAL A 241 -9.76 -44.13 9.20
C VAL A 241 -8.96 -45.32 8.68
N GLN A 242 -8.95 -46.45 9.42
CA GLN A 242 -8.21 -47.63 9.01
C GLN A 242 -8.77 -48.22 7.71
N GLU A 243 -10.12 -48.35 7.61
CA GLU A 243 -10.76 -48.89 6.39
C GLU A 243 -10.43 -48.10 5.14
N ILE A 244 -10.49 -46.76 5.19
CA ILE A 244 -10.18 -45.88 4.05
C ILE A 244 -8.69 -45.93 3.74
N THR A 245 -7.84 -45.92 4.77
CA THR A 245 -6.38 -46.03 4.59
C THR A 245 -6.01 -47.32 3.85
N ASP A 246 -6.55 -48.45 4.28
CA ASP A 246 -6.30 -49.75 3.63
C ASP A 246 -6.86 -49.77 2.19
N LEU A 247 -7.91 -49.00 1.89
CA LEU A 247 -8.57 -48.97 0.60
C LEU A 247 -7.78 -48.18 -0.46
N CYS A 248 -7.16 -47.03 -0.11
CA CYS A 248 -6.64 -46.12 -1.14
C CYS A 248 -5.27 -45.47 -0.84
N ASN A 249 -4.63 -45.75 0.31
CA ASN A 249 -3.37 -45.08 0.67
C ASN A 249 -2.26 -45.27 -0.39
N ASP A 250 -2.07 -46.50 -0.92
CA ASP A 250 -1.00 -46.74 -1.90
C ASP A 250 -1.23 -45.97 -3.22
N GLU A 251 -2.50 -45.81 -3.60
CA GLU A 251 -2.88 -45.03 -4.78
C GLU A 251 -2.67 -43.53 -4.52
N MET A 252 -3.01 -43.03 -3.30
CA MET A 252 -2.79 -41.64 -2.88
C MET A 252 -1.30 -41.29 -2.89
N VAL A 253 -0.44 -42.16 -2.34
CA VAL A 253 1.02 -42.02 -2.39
C VAL A 253 1.55 -41.86 -3.81
N ALA A 254 1.02 -42.71 -4.74
CA ALA A 254 1.41 -42.66 -6.16
C ALA A 254 0.91 -41.36 -6.81
N ALA A 255 -0.31 -40.91 -6.53
CA ALA A 255 -0.92 -39.74 -7.11
C ALA A 255 -0.21 -38.44 -6.64
N VAL A 256 0.09 -38.31 -5.35
CA VAL A 256 0.80 -37.14 -4.79
C VAL A 256 2.20 -36.95 -5.41
N SER A 257 2.83 -38.03 -5.84
CA SER A 257 4.18 -38.01 -6.44
C SER A 257 4.20 -37.66 -7.93
N ILE A 258 3.04 -37.37 -8.58
CA ILE A 258 2.98 -36.98 -10.00
C ILE A 258 3.52 -35.52 -10.12
N PRO A 259 4.55 -35.26 -10.95
CA PRO A 259 5.18 -33.94 -11.01
C PRO A 259 4.27 -32.83 -11.56
N GLY A 260 3.44 -33.15 -12.59
CA GLY A 260 2.54 -32.19 -13.23
C GLY A 260 1.36 -31.82 -12.31
N LYS A 261 1.06 -30.51 -12.17
CA LYS A 261 -0.03 -30.04 -11.30
C LYS A 261 -1.38 -30.63 -11.70
N LEU A 262 -1.78 -30.44 -12.97
CA LEU A 262 -3.12 -30.85 -13.44
C LEU A 262 -3.30 -32.36 -13.38
N GLU A 263 -2.27 -33.12 -13.79
CA GLU A 263 -2.27 -34.57 -13.75
C GLU A 263 -2.33 -35.09 -12.31
N ARG A 264 -1.58 -34.46 -11.39
CA ARG A 264 -1.58 -34.82 -9.96
C ARG A 264 -2.93 -34.58 -9.33
N TYR A 265 -3.51 -33.38 -9.50
CA TYR A 265 -4.83 -33.09 -8.95
C TYR A 265 -5.91 -33.99 -9.57
N ALA A 266 -5.89 -34.23 -10.87
CA ALA A 266 -6.84 -35.14 -11.51
C ALA A 266 -6.75 -36.56 -10.95
N ALA A 267 -5.54 -37.05 -10.66
CA ALA A 267 -5.37 -38.40 -10.08
C ALA A 267 -5.85 -38.45 -8.62
N ILE A 268 -5.62 -37.38 -7.84
CA ILE A 268 -6.11 -37.25 -6.43
C ILE A 268 -7.65 -37.19 -6.45
N ASP A 269 -8.24 -36.34 -7.29
CA ASP A 269 -9.68 -36.16 -7.42
C ASP A 269 -10.37 -37.49 -7.85
N GLU A 270 -9.78 -38.24 -8.77
CA GLU A 270 -10.29 -39.55 -9.18
C GLU A 270 -10.38 -40.55 -8.01
N ILE A 271 -9.35 -40.55 -7.14
CA ILE A 271 -9.34 -41.38 -5.93
C ILE A 271 -10.42 -40.89 -4.93
N MET A 272 -10.47 -39.57 -4.68
CA MET A 272 -11.44 -38.97 -3.77
C MET A 272 -12.88 -39.22 -4.22
N ASP A 273 -13.19 -39.00 -5.48
CA ASP A 273 -14.52 -39.19 -6.07
C ASP A 273 -14.94 -40.66 -6.00
N ARG A 274 -14.05 -41.59 -6.34
CA ARG A 274 -14.31 -43.05 -6.31
C ARG A 274 -14.61 -43.53 -4.90
N VAL A 275 -13.79 -43.11 -3.90
CA VAL A 275 -14.00 -43.52 -2.51
C VAL A 275 -15.26 -42.89 -1.95
N THR A 276 -15.49 -41.62 -2.21
CA THR A 276 -16.69 -40.87 -1.79
C THR A 276 -17.96 -41.53 -2.34
N ALA A 277 -18.00 -41.86 -3.63
CA ALA A 277 -19.13 -42.56 -4.26
C ALA A 277 -19.37 -43.94 -3.64
N GLN A 278 -18.31 -44.69 -3.31
CA GLN A 278 -18.43 -46.00 -2.68
C GLN A 278 -19.09 -45.92 -1.29
N TYR A 279 -18.82 -44.84 -0.52
CA TYR A 279 -19.46 -44.63 0.79
C TYR A 279 -20.86 -44.02 0.64
N ASP A 280 -21.15 -43.21 -0.36
CA ASP A 280 -22.48 -42.64 -0.62
C ASP A 280 -23.52 -43.74 -0.99
N GLU A 281 -23.08 -44.85 -1.62
CA GLU A 281 -23.90 -45.98 -2.00
C GLU A 281 -24.16 -46.98 -0.83
N LYS A 282 -23.48 -46.84 0.36
CA LYS A 282 -23.72 -47.70 1.50
C LYS A 282 -25.07 -47.40 2.12
N GLU A 283 -25.68 -48.45 2.77
CA GLU A 283 -26.90 -48.29 3.57
C GLU A 283 -26.57 -47.72 4.92
N TYR A 284 -27.28 -46.68 5.36
CA TYR A 284 -27.16 -46.06 6.68
C TYR A 284 -28.46 -46.12 7.45
N ALA A 285 -28.39 -46.02 8.79
CA ALA A 285 -29.55 -46.08 9.65
C ALA A 285 -30.52 -44.90 9.42
N ASP A 286 -29.96 -43.72 9.13
CA ASP A 286 -30.66 -42.48 8.84
C ASP A 286 -29.76 -41.51 8.05
N GLU A 287 -30.35 -40.37 7.60
CA GLU A 287 -29.66 -39.39 6.82
C GLU A 287 -28.58 -38.64 7.62
N GLU A 288 -28.79 -38.43 8.93
CA GLU A 288 -27.83 -37.77 9.81
C GLU A 288 -26.55 -38.60 9.95
N THR A 289 -26.69 -39.92 10.13
CA THR A 289 -25.56 -40.87 10.16
C THR A 289 -24.81 -40.84 8.80
N LYS A 290 -25.54 -40.85 7.70
CA LYS A 290 -24.93 -40.73 6.35
C LYS A 290 -24.11 -39.45 6.20
N GLU A 291 -24.69 -38.30 6.52
CA GLU A 291 -24.03 -36.99 6.42
C GLU A 291 -22.77 -36.96 7.29
N SER A 292 -22.83 -37.49 8.53
CA SER A 292 -21.69 -37.58 9.43
C SER A 292 -20.56 -38.44 8.84
N VAL A 293 -20.87 -39.63 8.30
CA VAL A 293 -19.86 -40.51 7.70
C VAL A 293 -19.25 -39.87 6.44
N MET A 294 -20.08 -39.33 5.57
CA MET A 294 -19.58 -38.69 4.35
C MET A 294 -18.62 -37.52 4.64
N LYS A 295 -18.91 -36.73 5.69
CA LYS A 295 -18.00 -35.68 6.16
C LYS A 295 -16.67 -36.25 6.65
N GLN A 296 -16.70 -37.35 7.42
CA GLN A 296 -15.48 -38.02 7.87
C GLN A 296 -14.66 -38.57 6.70
N VAL A 297 -15.31 -39.20 5.72
CA VAL A 297 -14.65 -39.69 4.49
C VAL A 297 -13.85 -38.58 3.79
N GLY A 298 -14.46 -37.40 3.61
CA GLY A 298 -13.75 -36.25 3.00
C GLY A 298 -12.53 -35.81 3.80
N ILE A 299 -12.65 -35.73 5.13
CA ILE A 299 -11.53 -35.35 5.99
C ILE A 299 -10.42 -36.40 5.98
N ILE A 300 -10.75 -37.69 6.05
CA ILE A 300 -9.76 -38.78 6.04
C ILE A 300 -8.97 -38.78 4.71
N LEU A 301 -9.66 -38.62 3.59
CA LEU A 301 -9.00 -38.57 2.27
C LEU A 301 -8.04 -37.39 2.17
N HIS A 302 -8.45 -36.22 2.65
CA HIS A 302 -7.59 -35.04 2.72
C HIS A 302 -6.40 -35.22 3.67
N ASP A 303 -6.60 -35.91 4.80
CA ASP A 303 -5.52 -36.19 5.75
C ASP A 303 -4.51 -37.20 5.15
N LEU A 304 -4.93 -38.17 4.34
CA LEU A 304 -4.02 -39.07 3.61
C LEU A 304 -3.15 -38.30 2.62
N GLU A 305 -3.74 -37.38 1.83
CA GLU A 305 -2.99 -36.48 0.95
C GLU A 305 -2.00 -35.65 1.75
N LYS A 306 -2.44 -34.98 2.81
CA LYS A 306 -1.64 -34.13 3.68
C LYS A 306 -0.47 -34.89 4.31
N ASN A 307 -0.72 -36.06 4.83
CA ASN A 307 0.30 -36.88 5.48
C ASN A 307 1.38 -37.33 4.50
N GLU A 308 1.00 -37.71 3.29
CA GLU A 308 1.98 -38.11 2.27
C GLU A 308 2.83 -36.95 1.77
N VAL A 309 2.23 -35.79 1.48
CA VAL A 309 2.97 -34.55 1.11
C VAL A 309 3.97 -34.21 2.21
N ARG A 310 3.54 -34.25 3.46
CA ARG A 310 4.42 -33.93 4.62
C ARG A 310 5.52 -34.97 4.80
N ARG A 311 5.22 -36.25 4.58
CA ARG A 311 6.20 -37.34 4.64
C ARG A 311 7.31 -37.17 3.59
N LEU A 312 6.92 -36.92 2.32
CA LEU A 312 7.88 -36.67 1.23
C LEU A 312 8.82 -35.52 1.57
N ILE A 313 8.30 -34.41 2.08
CA ILE A 313 9.08 -33.21 2.41
C ILE A 313 9.99 -33.44 3.63
N THR A 314 9.48 -34.06 4.69
CA THR A 314 10.23 -34.19 5.95
C THR A 314 11.21 -35.37 5.96
N GLU A 315 10.82 -36.52 5.37
CA GLU A 315 11.63 -37.75 5.42
C GLU A 315 12.49 -37.93 4.16
N GLU A 316 11.93 -37.73 2.98
CA GLU A 316 12.68 -37.93 1.72
C GLU A 316 13.34 -36.65 1.22
N LYS A 317 12.98 -35.46 1.74
CA LYS A 317 13.47 -34.14 1.31
C LYS A 317 13.22 -33.89 -0.18
N ILE A 318 12.09 -34.41 -0.67
CA ILE A 318 11.61 -34.25 -2.05
C ILE A 318 10.23 -33.59 -1.99
N ARG A 319 9.95 -32.72 -2.93
CA ARG A 319 8.67 -31.99 -3.04
C ARG A 319 7.73 -32.75 -3.99
N PRO A 320 6.39 -32.54 -3.89
CA PRO A 320 5.43 -33.25 -4.76
C PRO A 320 5.65 -33.05 -6.25
N ASP A 321 6.26 -31.93 -6.67
CA ASP A 321 6.63 -31.66 -8.06
C ASP A 321 8.04 -32.15 -8.46
N GLY A 322 8.71 -32.88 -7.56
CA GLY A 322 10.04 -33.45 -7.77
C GLY A 322 11.21 -32.49 -7.50
N ARG A 323 10.95 -31.23 -7.16
CA ARG A 323 12.02 -30.26 -6.79
C ARG A 323 12.69 -30.64 -5.46
N LYS A 324 13.90 -30.13 -5.28
CA LYS A 324 14.59 -30.10 -3.97
C LYS A 324 13.95 -29.03 -3.09
N ILE A 325 14.25 -29.10 -1.78
CA ILE A 325 13.68 -28.19 -0.78
C ILE A 325 14.06 -26.71 -0.99
N ASP A 326 15.22 -26.44 -1.58
CA ASP A 326 15.78 -25.11 -1.83
C ASP A 326 15.65 -24.63 -3.29
N GLU A 327 14.96 -25.39 -4.14
CA GLU A 327 14.86 -25.15 -5.58
C GLU A 327 13.68 -24.22 -5.91
N VAL A 328 13.96 -23.17 -6.70
CA VAL A 328 12.96 -22.26 -7.27
C VAL A 328 12.38 -22.87 -8.55
N ARG A 329 11.06 -22.71 -8.76
CA ARG A 329 10.38 -23.12 -9.99
C ARG A 329 10.97 -22.48 -11.25
N PRO A 330 10.78 -23.05 -12.44
CA PRO A 330 11.21 -22.43 -13.71
C PRO A 330 10.67 -21.00 -13.83
N LEU A 331 11.55 -20.06 -14.18
CA LEU A 331 11.27 -18.63 -14.24
C LEU A 331 11.22 -18.13 -15.69
N ASN A 332 10.28 -17.22 -15.98
CA ASN A 332 10.24 -16.45 -17.23
C ASN A 332 9.78 -15.02 -16.92
N ALA A 333 10.41 -14.05 -17.58
CA ALA A 333 10.10 -12.63 -17.42
C ALA A 333 10.05 -11.95 -18.80
N GLN A 334 9.02 -11.11 -19.01
CA GLN A 334 8.83 -10.38 -20.25
C GLN A 334 8.34 -8.95 -19.92
N VAL A 335 8.75 -7.99 -20.74
CA VAL A 335 8.24 -6.61 -20.68
C VAL A 335 7.58 -6.20 -22.00
N ASP A 336 6.80 -5.11 -22.00
CA ASP A 336 6.14 -4.57 -23.19
C ASP A 336 5.09 -5.45 -23.85
N LEU A 337 4.44 -6.30 -23.09
CA LEU A 337 3.37 -7.14 -23.61
C LEU A 337 2.19 -6.33 -24.16
N LEU A 338 1.90 -5.18 -23.53
CA LEU A 338 0.76 -4.32 -23.86
C LEU A 338 1.22 -3.02 -24.55
N PRO A 339 0.76 -2.73 -25.78
CA PRO A 339 1.36 -1.66 -26.60
C PRO A 339 0.91 -0.24 -26.21
N ARG A 340 -0.19 -0.06 -25.47
CA ARG A 340 -0.77 1.27 -25.19
C ARG A 340 -0.64 1.73 -23.75
N VAL A 341 -0.15 0.90 -22.87
CA VAL A 341 0.07 1.23 -21.45
C VAL A 341 1.38 1.99 -21.27
N HIS A 342 1.59 2.51 -20.06
CA HIS A 342 2.83 3.27 -19.79
C HIS A 342 4.01 2.35 -19.48
N GLY A 343 3.76 1.19 -18.84
CA GLY A 343 4.71 0.09 -18.66
C GLY A 343 3.97 -1.18 -18.35
N SER A 344 4.45 -2.32 -18.84
CA SER A 344 3.88 -3.62 -18.52
C SER A 344 4.94 -4.69 -18.44
N ALA A 345 4.71 -5.67 -17.55
CA ALA A 345 5.56 -6.84 -17.41
C ALA A 345 4.74 -8.07 -17.09
N LEU A 346 5.16 -9.20 -17.64
CA LEU A 346 4.64 -10.51 -17.35
C LEU A 346 5.74 -11.29 -16.63
N PHE A 347 5.42 -11.82 -15.44
CA PHE A 347 6.30 -12.69 -14.70
C PHE A 347 5.64 -14.05 -14.50
N THR A 348 6.37 -15.10 -14.85
CA THR A 348 5.91 -16.48 -14.74
C THR A 348 6.88 -17.28 -13.88
N ARG A 349 6.35 -18.05 -12.94
CA ARG A 349 7.08 -18.94 -12.06
C ARG A 349 6.34 -20.28 -11.95
N GLY A 350 6.81 -21.30 -12.67
CA GLY A 350 6.06 -22.52 -12.89
C GLY A 350 4.65 -22.21 -13.42
N GLU A 351 3.63 -22.72 -12.77
CA GLU A 351 2.21 -22.48 -13.06
C GLU A 351 1.63 -21.27 -12.28
N THR A 352 2.44 -20.25 -12.01
CA THR A 352 1.97 -18.96 -11.48
C THR A 352 2.41 -17.86 -12.42
N GLN A 353 1.44 -17.11 -12.96
CA GLN A 353 1.66 -16.05 -13.93
C GLN A 353 0.93 -14.77 -13.53
N VAL A 354 1.66 -13.65 -13.53
CA VAL A 354 1.11 -12.34 -13.20
C VAL A 354 1.51 -11.30 -14.25
N LEU A 355 0.52 -10.57 -14.74
CA LEU A 355 0.68 -9.40 -15.59
C LEU A 355 0.51 -8.15 -14.75
N SER A 356 1.57 -7.33 -14.64
CA SER A 356 1.49 -6.02 -13.97
C SER A 356 1.56 -4.89 -14.96
N VAL A 357 0.74 -3.86 -14.73
CA VAL A 357 0.61 -2.69 -15.59
C VAL A 357 0.81 -1.42 -14.77
N CYS A 358 1.78 -0.61 -15.16
CA CYS A 358 2.04 0.70 -14.56
C CYS A 358 1.35 1.80 -15.35
N THR A 359 0.68 2.70 -14.63
CA THR A 359 0.07 3.93 -15.16
C THR A 359 0.61 5.13 -14.39
N LEU A 360 1.04 6.15 -15.12
CA LEU A 360 1.50 7.42 -14.58
C LEU A 360 0.42 8.46 -14.78
N GLY A 361 0.13 9.24 -13.75
CA GLY A 361 -0.86 10.31 -13.77
C GLY A 361 -0.29 11.62 -13.21
N ALA A 362 -1.02 12.71 -13.36
CA ALA A 362 -0.69 13.99 -12.74
C ALA A 362 -0.79 13.90 -11.20
N MET A 363 -0.14 14.81 -10.49
CA MET A 363 -0.15 14.83 -9.02
C MET A 363 -1.55 15.03 -8.43
N GLY A 364 -2.44 15.72 -9.11
CA GLY A 364 -3.85 15.84 -8.70
C GLY A 364 -4.66 14.53 -8.74
N GLU A 365 -4.12 13.44 -9.30
CA GLU A 365 -4.79 12.13 -9.40
C GLU A 365 -4.48 11.19 -8.22
N VAL A 366 -3.84 11.68 -7.16
CA VAL A 366 -3.60 10.93 -5.93
C VAL A 366 -4.88 10.38 -5.33
N GLN A 367 -4.81 9.20 -4.74
CA GLN A 367 -5.93 8.66 -3.97
C GLN A 367 -6.15 9.51 -2.71
N LYS A 368 -7.38 10.01 -2.51
CA LYS A 368 -7.76 10.69 -1.27
C LYS A 368 -8.16 9.68 -0.20
N ILE A 369 -7.64 9.86 1.01
CA ILE A 369 -7.88 8.99 2.16
C ILE A 369 -8.76 9.74 3.16
N ASP A 370 -9.88 9.13 3.55
CA ASP A 370 -10.77 9.62 4.60
C ASP A 370 -10.74 8.60 5.76
N GLY A 371 -9.67 8.62 6.52
CA GLY A 371 -9.37 7.65 7.57
C GLY A 371 -9.09 8.29 8.94
N LEU A 372 -8.69 7.44 9.89
CA LEU A 372 -8.33 7.83 11.26
C LEU A 372 -6.93 8.41 11.37
N GLY A 373 -6.02 8.02 10.47
CA GLY A 373 -4.62 8.46 10.47
C GLY A 373 -4.41 9.90 9.99
N LEU A 374 -3.14 10.30 9.97
CA LEU A 374 -2.70 11.63 9.53
C LEU A 374 -2.59 11.72 8.00
N GLU A 375 -2.41 10.59 7.32
CA GLU A 375 -2.35 10.55 5.86
C GLU A 375 -3.71 10.86 5.25
N ASP A 376 -3.76 11.83 4.36
CA ASP A 376 -4.97 12.26 3.63
C ASP A 376 -4.91 11.92 2.13
N GLN A 377 -3.77 11.44 1.65
CA GLN A 377 -3.57 11.06 0.25
C GLN A 377 -2.46 10.02 0.07
N LYS A 378 -2.58 9.26 -1.01
CA LYS A 378 -1.60 8.24 -1.41
C LYS A 378 -1.21 8.48 -2.87
N ARG A 379 0.10 8.67 -3.14
CA ARG A 379 0.67 8.91 -4.47
C ARG A 379 1.02 7.63 -5.21
N PHE A 380 1.51 6.62 -4.50
CA PHE A 380 1.80 5.30 -5.04
C PHE A 380 0.71 4.32 -4.64
N MET A 381 0.15 3.59 -5.61
CA MET A 381 -0.91 2.61 -5.41
C MET A 381 -0.52 1.30 -6.08
N HIS A 382 -0.66 0.19 -5.37
CA HIS A 382 -0.50 -1.15 -5.91
C HIS A 382 -1.78 -1.96 -5.69
N HIS A 383 -2.48 -2.28 -6.78
CA HIS A 383 -3.71 -3.06 -6.78
C HIS A 383 -3.46 -4.47 -7.31
N TYR A 384 -4.15 -5.43 -6.72
CA TYR A 384 -4.00 -6.84 -7.03
C TYR A 384 -5.36 -7.48 -7.27
N ASN A 385 -5.50 -8.19 -8.39
CA ASN A 385 -6.72 -8.88 -8.78
C ASN A 385 -6.45 -10.38 -8.93
N PHE A 386 -7.33 -11.20 -8.35
CA PHE A 386 -7.26 -12.67 -8.39
C PHE A 386 -8.58 -13.24 -8.92
N PRO A 387 -8.78 -13.24 -10.25
CA PRO A 387 -10.01 -13.73 -10.84
C PRO A 387 -10.10 -15.26 -10.74
N PRO A 388 -11.31 -15.85 -10.67
CA PRO A 388 -11.51 -17.28 -10.52
C PRO A 388 -10.84 -18.12 -11.60
N TYR A 389 -10.77 -17.63 -12.84
CA TYR A 389 -10.12 -18.35 -13.93
C TYR A 389 -8.62 -18.61 -13.68
N SER A 390 -7.97 -17.86 -12.79
CA SER A 390 -6.55 -18.05 -12.46
C SER A 390 -6.25 -19.40 -11.79
N VAL A 391 -7.27 -20.02 -11.22
CA VAL A 391 -7.22 -21.37 -10.64
C VAL A 391 -8.10 -22.38 -11.40
N GLY A 392 -8.65 -21.98 -12.56
CA GLY A 392 -9.49 -22.85 -13.39
C GLY A 392 -10.94 -22.95 -12.92
N GLU A 393 -11.38 -22.05 -12.05
CA GLU A 393 -12.73 -22.08 -11.48
C GLU A 393 -13.65 -21.03 -12.10
N THR A 394 -14.96 -21.23 -11.93
CA THR A 394 -15.98 -20.23 -12.15
C THR A 394 -16.34 -19.56 -10.83
N GLY A 395 -16.59 -18.24 -10.84
CA GLY A 395 -16.90 -17.53 -9.61
C GLY A 395 -17.47 -16.13 -9.85
N ARG A 396 -17.90 -15.49 -8.76
CA ARG A 396 -18.44 -14.14 -8.82
C ARG A 396 -17.32 -13.13 -9.05
N MET A 397 -17.45 -12.33 -10.12
CA MET A 397 -16.63 -11.14 -10.33
C MET A 397 -17.25 -9.95 -9.59
N GLY A 398 -16.46 -9.25 -8.80
CA GLY A 398 -16.94 -8.14 -7.97
C GLY A 398 -15.83 -7.26 -7.43
N ALA A 399 -16.10 -6.56 -6.34
CA ALA A 399 -15.09 -5.78 -5.64
C ALA A 399 -14.03 -6.72 -5.02
N PRO A 400 -12.77 -6.26 -4.86
CA PRO A 400 -11.70 -7.04 -4.25
C PRO A 400 -12.09 -7.58 -2.88
N GLY A 401 -11.78 -8.85 -2.64
CA GLY A 401 -11.95 -9.47 -1.33
C GLY A 401 -10.81 -9.13 -0.37
N ARG A 402 -10.94 -9.57 0.91
CA ARG A 402 -9.91 -9.33 1.94
C ARG A 402 -8.51 -9.86 1.55
N ARG A 403 -8.46 -11.00 0.83
CA ARG A 403 -7.20 -11.61 0.37
C ARG A 403 -6.53 -10.72 -0.68
N GLU A 404 -7.30 -10.23 -1.65
CA GLU A 404 -6.79 -9.36 -2.72
C GLU A 404 -6.27 -8.03 -2.16
N ILE A 405 -7.00 -7.43 -1.21
CA ILE A 405 -6.55 -6.23 -0.49
C ILE A 405 -5.22 -6.49 0.24
N GLY A 406 -5.11 -7.60 0.97
CA GLY A 406 -3.88 -7.96 1.69
C GLY A 406 -2.68 -8.19 0.78
N HIS A 407 -2.87 -8.88 -0.37
CA HIS A 407 -1.81 -9.09 -1.35
C HIS A 407 -1.40 -7.79 -2.07
N GLY A 408 -2.38 -6.92 -2.36
CA GLY A 408 -2.12 -5.59 -2.90
C GLY A 408 -1.25 -4.75 -1.96
N ALA A 409 -1.63 -4.69 -0.69
CA ALA A 409 -0.91 -3.95 0.35
C ALA A 409 0.51 -4.47 0.58
N LEU A 410 0.73 -5.80 0.55
CA LEU A 410 2.08 -6.36 0.64
C LEU A 410 2.97 -5.91 -0.52
N GLY A 411 2.45 -5.91 -1.75
CA GLY A 411 3.17 -5.40 -2.93
C GLY A 411 3.43 -3.90 -2.84
N GLU A 412 2.47 -3.12 -2.34
CA GLU A 412 2.62 -1.69 -2.13
C GLU A 412 3.74 -1.38 -1.14
N ARG A 413 3.74 -2.02 0.04
CA ARG A 413 4.80 -1.85 1.05
C ARG A 413 6.18 -2.21 0.51
N ALA A 414 6.29 -3.33 -0.19
CA ALA A 414 7.57 -3.76 -0.77
C ALA A 414 8.14 -2.78 -1.79
N LEU A 415 7.29 -2.22 -2.65
CA LEU A 415 7.69 -1.35 -3.76
C LEU A 415 7.80 0.12 -3.34
N ALA A 416 7.02 0.60 -2.37
CA ALA A 416 7.07 1.97 -1.88
C ALA A 416 8.48 2.39 -1.43
N GLN A 417 9.26 1.44 -0.93
CA GLN A 417 10.64 1.69 -0.45
C GLN A 417 11.62 2.07 -1.56
N VAL A 418 11.30 1.78 -2.81
CA VAL A 418 12.15 2.05 -3.98
C VAL A 418 11.58 3.11 -4.92
N ILE A 419 10.37 3.59 -4.66
CA ILE A 419 9.73 4.65 -5.45
C ILE A 419 10.48 5.98 -5.23
N PRO A 420 10.80 6.74 -6.28
CA PRO A 420 11.44 8.04 -6.16
C PRO A 420 10.55 9.05 -5.43
N SER A 421 11.17 10.05 -4.80
CA SER A 421 10.45 11.13 -4.14
C SER A 421 9.56 11.90 -5.13
N GLU A 422 8.55 12.59 -4.60
CA GLU A 422 7.70 13.48 -5.41
C GLU A 422 8.51 14.55 -6.14
N LYS A 423 9.52 15.08 -5.47
CA LYS A 423 10.41 16.11 -6.05
C LYS A 423 11.23 15.58 -7.22
N ASP A 424 11.66 14.33 -7.19
CA ASP A 424 12.50 13.72 -8.22
C ASP A 424 11.66 13.16 -9.38
N PHE A 425 10.42 12.72 -9.09
CA PHE A 425 9.51 12.14 -10.08
C PHE A 425 8.06 12.51 -9.74
N PRO A 426 7.58 13.70 -10.11
CA PRO A 426 6.28 14.25 -9.72
C PRO A 426 5.12 13.66 -10.52
N TYR A 427 4.92 12.36 -10.39
CA TYR A 427 3.79 11.62 -10.94
C TYR A 427 3.05 10.85 -9.84
N THR A 428 1.74 10.79 -9.96
CA THR A 428 0.96 9.74 -9.30
C THR A 428 1.21 8.43 -10.04
N ILE A 429 1.51 7.37 -9.30
CA ILE A 429 1.90 6.07 -9.85
C ILE A 429 0.88 5.02 -9.41
N ARG A 430 0.24 4.36 -10.36
CA ARG A 430 -0.65 3.24 -10.09
C ARG A 430 -0.16 1.99 -10.81
N VAL A 431 0.07 0.91 -10.06
CA VAL A 431 0.37 -0.41 -10.60
C VAL A 431 -0.80 -1.33 -10.33
N VAL A 432 -1.22 -2.08 -11.33
CA VAL A 432 -2.26 -3.11 -11.22
C VAL A 432 -1.68 -4.45 -11.62
N SER A 433 -1.79 -5.42 -10.75
CA SER A 433 -1.34 -6.81 -10.98
C SER A 433 -2.56 -7.70 -11.21
N GLU A 434 -2.62 -8.30 -12.40
CA GLU A 434 -3.62 -9.27 -12.80
C GLU A 434 -3.03 -10.68 -12.72
N VAL A 435 -3.57 -11.52 -11.85
CA VAL A 435 -3.15 -12.92 -11.75
C VAL A 435 -3.82 -13.69 -12.88
N LEU A 436 -3.03 -14.20 -13.81
CA LEU A 436 -3.53 -14.94 -14.97
C LEU A 436 -3.59 -16.45 -14.70
N GLU A 437 -2.65 -16.95 -13.89
CA GLU A 437 -2.57 -18.34 -13.46
C GLU A 437 -1.95 -18.42 -12.07
N SER A 438 -2.39 -19.36 -11.21
CA SER A 438 -1.88 -19.49 -9.86
C SER A 438 -1.70 -20.95 -9.43
N ASN A 439 -0.49 -21.24 -8.94
CA ASN A 439 -0.13 -22.41 -8.15
C ASN A 439 0.69 -21.97 -6.92
N GLY A 440 0.13 -21.04 -6.12
CA GLY A 440 0.77 -20.49 -4.95
C GLY A 440 1.75 -19.34 -5.22
N SER A 441 2.00 -18.54 -4.22
CA SER A 441 2.95 -17.40 -4.25
C SER A 441 2.65 -16.30 -5.28
N SER A 442 1.39 -16.11 -5.66
CA SER A 442 0.98 -15.10 -6.66
C SER A 442 1.28 -13.67 -6.20
N SER A 443 1.24 -13.37 -4.89
CA SER A 443 1.61 -12.06 -4.34
C SER A 443 3.09 -11.73 -4.56
N GLN A 444 3.98 -12.71 -4.42
CA GLN A 444 5.41 -12.50 -4.67
C GLN A 444 5.71 -12.37 -6.18
N ALA A 445 4.98 -13.10 -7.02
CA ALA A 445 5.03 -12.91 -8.47
C ALA A 445 4.53 -11.52 -8.88
N SER A 446 3.50 -10.98 -8.21
CA SER A 446 3.00 -9.61 -8.46
C SER A 446 4.04 -8.55 -8.13
N ILE A 447 4.82 -8.70 -7.05
CA ILE A 447 5.93 -7.80 -6.71
C ILE A 447 6.99 -7.80 -7.81
N CYS A 448 7.40 -8.99 -8.28
CA CYS A 448 8.38 -9.13 -9.37
C CYS A 448 7.88 -8.47 -10.67
N ALA A 449 6.66 -8.79 -11.11
CA ALA A 449 6.06 -8.20 -12.29
C ALA A 449 5.90 -6.68 -12.17
N SER A 450 5.48 -6.18 -11.00
CA SER A 450 5.28 -4.76 -10.75
C SER A 450 6.60 -3.98 -10.73
N SER A 451 7.65 -4.54 -10.12
CA SER A 451 9.00 -3.97 -10.17
C SER A 451 9.47 -3.78 -11.61
N MET A 452 9.31 -4.79 -12.47
CA MET A 452 9.64 -4.70 -13.89
C MET A 452 8.73 -3.74 -14.66
N ALA A 453 7.43 -3.69 -14.35
CA ALA A 453 6.49 -2.75 -14.98
C ALA A 453 6.81 -1.29 -14.66
N LEU A 454 7.23 -0.99 -13.44
CA LEU A 454 7.74 0.32 -13.04
C LEU A 454 9.00 0.70 -13.84
N MET A 455 9.97 -0.23 -13.95
CA MET A 455 11.18 -0.03 -14.75
C MET A 455 10.85 0.18 -16.24
N ALA A 456 9.92 -0.59 -16.79
CA ALA A 456 9.46 -0.46 -18.18
C ALA A 456 8.70 0.85 -18.44
N ALA A 457 8.03 1.40 -17.43
CA ALA A 457 7.38 2.71 -17.50
C ALA A 457 8.36 3.88 -17.43
N GLY A 458 9.64 3.64 -17.13
CA GLY A 458 10.65 4.69 -16.94
C GLY A 458 10.58 5.35 -15.55
N VAL A 459 9.96 4.70 -14.56
CA VAL A 459 10.02 5.14 -13.16
C VAL A 459 11.42 4.87 -12.63
N PRO A 460 12.17 5.88 -12.17
CA PRO A 460 13.56 5.71 -11.72
C PRO A 460 13.60 5.14 -10.28
N ILE A 461 13.10 3.90 -10.12
CA ILE A 461 13.19 3.19 -8.83
C ILE A 461 14.66 3.02 -8.45
N SER A 462 14.96 3.11 -7.14
CA SER A 462 16.32 3.03 -6.62
C SER A 462 16.97 1.67 -6.88
N ASN A 463 16.20 0.59 -6.72
CA ASN A 463 16.60 -0.78 -6.99
C ASN A 463 15.37 -1.61 -7.40
N PRO A 464 15.52 -2.65 -8.23
CA PRO A 464 14.46 -3.61 -8.46
C PRO A 464 14.19 -4.45 -7.21
N VAL A 465 12.93 -4.87 -7.03
CA VAL A 465 12.47 -5.68 -5.91
C VAL A 465 12.04 -7.05 -6.42
N SER A 466 12.57 -8.12 -5.83
CA SER A 466 12.12 -9.50 -6.04
C SER A 466 11.46 -10.05 -4.78
N GLY A 467 10.60 -11.05 -4.92
CA GLY A 467 9.92 -11.68 -3.80
C GLY A 467 9.85 -13.20 -3.93
N VAL A 468 9.97 -13.88 -2.78
CA VAL A 468 9.84 -15.33 -2.66
C VAL A 468 8.96 -15.68 -1.46
N ALA A 469 8.18 -16.78 -1.54
CA ALA A 469 7.49 -17.34 -0.40
C ALA A 469 8.20 -18.60 0.07
N MET A 470 8.53 -18.61 1.36
CA MET A 470 9.14 -19.72 2.06
C MET A 470 8.06 -20.52 2.77
N GLY A 471 8.24 -21.84 2.85
CA GLY A 471 7.35 -22.72 3.59
C GLY A 471 8.08 -23.42 4.73
N LEU A 472 7.29 -23.99 5.62
CA LEU A 472 7.76 -24.84 6.72
C LEU A 472 6.88 -26.06 6.81
N VAL A 473 7.50 -27.23 6.96
CA VAL A 473 6.82 -28.46 7.37
C VAL A 473 7.54 -29.00 8.59
N LYS A 474 6.81 -29.11 9.71
CA LYS A 474 7.34 -29.55 11.01
C LYS A 474 6.77 -30.92 11.37
N LYS A 475 7.61 -31.82 11.87
CA LYS A 475 7.24 -33.14 12.37
C LYS A 475 7.93 -33.38 13.73
N GLY A 476 7.21 -33.15 14.83
CA GLY A 476 7.80 -33.13 16.16
C GLY A 476 8.84 -32.01 16.28
N ASP A 477 10.09 -32.40 16.63
CA ASP A 477 11.24 -31.49 16.73
C ASP A 477 11.95 -31.26 15.38
N ASP A 478 11.65 -32.12 14.37
CA ASP A 478 12.21 -32.02 13.02
C ASP A 478 11.43 -31.02 12.17
N TYR A 479 12.13 -30.28 11.32
CA TYR A 479 11.49 -29.33 10.40
C TYR A 479 12.21 -29.27 9.06
N THR A 480 11.50 -28.80 8.05
CA THR A 480 12.05 -28.57 6.71
C THR A 480 11.56 -27.23 6.18
N ILE A 481 12.48 -26.37 5.78
CA ILE A 481 12.18 -25.09 5.16
C ILE A 481 12.20 -25.28 3.64
N LEU A 482 11.18 -24.72 2.97
CA LEU A 482 11.00 -24.81 1.53
C LEU A 482 11.17 -23.43 0.88
N THR A 483 11.94 -23.35 -0.20
CA THR A 483 12.02 -22.15 -1.05
C THR A 483 10.97 -22.19 -2.15
N ASP A 484 10.28 -21.08 -2.39
CA ASP A 484 9.31 -20.93 -3.46
C ASP A 484 8.19 -21.99 -3.40
N ILE A 485 7.34 -21.88 -2.39
CA ILE A 485 6.24 -22.83 -2.19
C ILE A 485 5.17 -22.73 -3.28
N GLN A 486 4.61 -23.88 -3.64
CA GLN A 486 3.43 -24.01 -4.47
C GLN A 486 2.15 -24.11 -3.65
N GLY A 487 0.98 -24.10 -4.31
CA GLY A 487 -0.33 -24.09 -3.65
C GLY A 487 -0.55 -25.23 -2.67
N MET A 488 -0.18 -26.47 -3.01
CA MET A 488 -0.29 -27.63 -2.13
C MET A 488 0.59 -27.49 -0.88
N GLU A 489 1.81 -26.97 -1.01
CA GLU A 489 2.74 -26.77 0.08
C GLU A 489 2.32 -25.60 1.00
N ASP A 490 1.71 -24.54 0.44
CA ASP A 490 1.06 -23.49 1.22
C ASP A 490 -0.13 -24.05 2.00
N HIS A 491 -0.98 -24.85 1.37
CA HIS A 491 -2.20 -25.36 1.99
C HIS A 491 -1.92 -26.41 3.09
N LEU A 492 -1.01 -27.35 2.83
CA LEU A 492 -0.73 -28.50 3.70
C LEU A 492 0.49 -28.31 4.62
N GLY A 493 1.25 -27.23 4.42
CA GLY A 493 2.38 -26.84 5.28
C GLY A 493 1.96 -26.06 6.52
N ASP A 494 2.95 -25.71 7.34
CA ASP A 494 2.78 -25.07 8.65
C ASP A 494 3.06 -23.56 8.64
N MET A 495 3.74 -23.05 7.60
CA MET A 495 4.09 -21.63 7.47
C MET A 495 4.08 -21.20 6.00
N ASP A 496 3.58 -20.01 5.75
CA ASP A 496 3.78 -19.23 4.52
C ASP A 496 4.51 -17.93 4.92
N PHE A 497 5.80 -17.85 4.60
CA PHE A 497 6.64 -16.72 4.94
C PHE A 497 7.12 -16.01 3.68
N LYS A 498 6.56 -14.86 3.41
CA LYS A 498 6.81 -14.03 2.23
C LYS A 498 7.91 -13.02 2.53
N VAL A 499 8.96 -13.03 1.72
CA VAL A 499 10.11 -12.12 1.84
C VAL A 499 10.32 -11.40 0.51
N ALA A 500 10.18 -10.09 0.51
CA ALA A 500 10.47 -9.23 -0.64
C ALA A 500 11.62 -8.27 -0.33
N GLY A 501 12.45 -7.99 -1.34
CA GLY A 501 13.56 -7.05 -1.16
C GLY A 501 14.39 -6.89 -2.42
N THR A 502 15.34 -5.97 -2.31
CA THR A 502 16.33 -5.68 -3.32
C THR A 502 17.61 -6.53 -3.10
N LYS A 503 18.63 -6.29 -3.90
CA LYS A 503 19.97 -6.86 -3.67
C LYS A 503 20.62 -6.37 -2.37
N ASN A 504 20.19 -5.21 -1.84
CA ASN A 504 20.78 -4.58 -0.66
C ASN A 504 20.15 -5.08 0.64
N GLY A 505 18.86 -5.46 0.62
CA GLY A 505 18.18 -5.90 1.82
C GLY A 505 16.67 -6.12 1.64
N ILE A 506 15.99 -6.32 2.75
CA ILE A 506 14.58 -6.60 2.85
C ILE A 506 13.77 -5.30 2.71
N CYS A 507 12.70 -5.34 1.93
CA CYS A 507 11.73 -4.26 1.77
C CYS A 507 10.38 -4.58 2.41
N ALA A 508 9.96 -5.85 2.43
CA ALA A 508 8.72 -6.26 3.09
C ALA A 508 8.77 -7.72 3.53
N LEU A 509 8.10 -8.01 4.64
CA LEU A 509 7.84 -9.35 5.15
C LEU A 509 6.34 -9.54 5.42
N GLN A 510 5.87 -10.76 5.24
CA GLN A 510 4.58 -11.23 5.76
C GLN A 510 4.68 -12.70 6.12
N MET A 511 4.23 -13.07 7.31
CA MET A 511 4.21 -14.45 7.77
C MET A 511 2.82 -14.86 8.23
N ASP A 512 2.36 -15.97 7.72
CA ASP A 512 1.16 -16.68 8.16
C ASP A 512 1.57 -18.07 8.64
N ILE A 513 1.16 -18.47 9.84
CA ILE A 513 1.41 -19.82 10.37
C ILE A 513 0.13 -20.53 10.74
N LYS A 514 0.18 -21.86 10.79
CA LYS A 514 -0.92 -22.77 11.14
C LYS A 514 -0.60 -23.61 12.37
N ILE A 515 0.50 -23.33 13.04
CA ILE A 515 0.98 -23.94 14.28
C ILE A 515 1.14 -22.87 15.36
N ASP A 516 1.41 -23.25 16.59
CA ASP A 516 1.47 -22.34 17.74
C ASP A 516 2.53 -21.26 17.64
N GLY A 517 3.56 -21.44 16.79
CA GLY A 517 4.59 -20.45 16.53
C GLY A 517 5.90 -21.07 16.04
N ILE A 518 6.88 -20.21 15.74
CA ILE A 518 8.19 -20.61 15.23
C ILE A 518 9.31 -20.00 16.08
N THR A 519 10.46 -20.69 16.09
CA THR A 519 11.64 -20.29 16.87
C THR A 519 12.53 -19.33 16.09
N LYS A 520 13.47 -18.69 16.80
CA LYS A 520 14.50 -17.83 16.23
C LYS A 520 15.33 -18.55 15.15
N GLU A 521 15.68 -19.80 15.40
CA GLU A 521 16.52 -20.61 14.49
C GLU A 521 15.81 -20.85 13.17
N ILE A 522 14.50 -21.17 13.21
CA ILE A 522 13.68 -21.36 12.00
C ILE A 522 13.59 -20.04 11.20
N LEU A 523 13.35 -18.91 11.87
CA LEU A 523 13.32 -17.59 11.23
C LEU A 523 14.65 -17.24 10.57
N GLN A 524 15.76 -17.48 11.27
CA GLN A 524 17.10 -17.20 10.75
C GLN A 524 17.40 -18.02 9.49
N GLU A 525 17.10 -19.31 9.52
CA GLU A 525 17.31 -20.22 8.38
C GLU A 525 16.39 -19.83 7.21
N ALA A 526 15.12 -19.53 7.46
CA ALA A 526 14.16 -19.12 6.44
C ALA A 526 14.58 -17.80 5.76
N LEU A 527 15.04 -16.81 6.51
CA LEU A 527 15.54 -15.55 5.96
C LEU A 527 16.81 -15.75 5.11
N ALA A 528 17.75 -16.56 5.59
CA ALA A 528 18.99 -16.88 4.85
C ALA A 528 18.67 -17.59 3.52
N GLN A 529 17.77 -18.56 3.54
CA GLN A 529 17.34 -19.31 2.35
C GLN A 529 16.52 -18.43 1.39
N ALA A 530 15.66 -17.55 1.91
CA ALA A 530 14.92 -16.56 1.13
C ALA A 530 15.82 -15.59 0.38
N LYS A 531 16.95 -15.19 0.97
CA LYS A 531 17.97 -14.33 0.31
C LYS A 531 18.49 -14.97 -0.97
N VAL A 532 18.81 -16.25 -0.92
CA VAL A 532 19.31 -17.01 -2.09
C VAL A 532 18.20 -17.12 -3.16
N GLY A 533 16.99 -17.48 -2.76
CA GLY A 533 15.84 -17.58 -3.69
C GLY A 533 15.52 -16.25 -4.37
N ARG A 534 15.51 -15.14 -3.61
CA ARG A 534 15.31 -13.79 -4.16
C ARG A 534 16.39 -13.40 -5.17
N ALA A 535 17.65 -13.76 -4.92
CA ALA A 535 18.74 -13.46 -5.84
C ALA A 535 18.57 -14.19 -7.19
N GLN A 536 18.17 -15.47 -7.19
CA GLN A 536 17.89 -16.22 -8.42
C GLN A 536 16.72 -15.62 -9.22
N ILE A 537 15.66 -15.19 -8.53
CA ILE A 537 14.51 -14.53 -9.15
C ILE A 537 14.95 -13.19 -9.75
N MET A 538 15.75 -12.42 -9.03
CA MET A 538 16.27 -11.12 -9.48
C MET A 538 17.08 -11.26 -10.77
N ASP A 539 17.91 -12.28 -10.90
CA ASP A 539 18.70 -12.53 -12.10
C ASP A 539 17.82 -12.74 -13.34
N CYS A 540 16.69 -13.47 -13.20
CA CYS A 540 15.71 -13.63 -14.27
C CYS A 540 15.05 -12.28 -14.64
N MET A 541 14.63 -11.48 -13.67
CA MET A 541 14.03 -10.17 -13.90
C MET A 541 14.98 -9.23 -14.63
N LEU A 542 16.24 -9.16 -14.19
CA LEU A 542 17.29 -8.32 -14.80
C LEU A 542 17.69 -8.81 -16.20
N GLY A 543 17.50 -10.09 -16.50
CA GLY A 543 17.64 -10.63 -17.85
C GLY A 543 16.60 -10.06 -18.83
N ALA A 544 15.40 -9.74 -18.37
CA ALA A 544 14.33 -9.14 -19.18
C ALA A 544 14.45 -7.61 -19.25
N ILE A 545 14.77 -6.95 -18.14
CA ILE A 545 14.98 -5.51 -18.05
C ILE A 545 16.08 -5.18 -17.03
N PRO A 546 17.28 -4.78 -17.48
CA PRO A 546 18.44 -4.64 -16.60
C PRO A 546 18.44 -3.35 -15.75
N ALA A 547 17.68 -2.34 -16.16
CA ALA A 547 17.56 -1.05 -15.47
C ALA A 547 16.26 -0.34 -15.84
N PRO A 548 15.79 0.63 -15.03
CA PRO A 548 14.72 1.51 -15.44
C PRO A 548 15.03 2.19 -16.77
N ARG A 549 14.04 2.36 -17.63
CA ARG A 549 14.18 3.09 -18.89
C ARG A 549 14.47 4.56 -18.62
N ASP A 550 15.25 5.15 -19.49
CA ASP A 550 15.62 6.57 -19.47
C ASP A 550 14.54 7.48 -20.10
N HIS A 551 13.47 6.89 -20.60
CA HIS A 551 12.35 7.60 -21.23
C HIS A 551 11.01 6.99 -20.84
N LEU A 552 9.98 7.82 -20.85
CA LEU A 552 8.60 7.41 -20.64
C LEU A 552 7.99 6.84 -21.92
N SER A 553 6.94 6.03 -21.76
CA SER A 553 6.09 5.64 -22.90
C SER A 553 5.58 6.86 -23.64
N LYS A 554 5.43 6.76 -24.96
CA LYS A 554 4.81 7.82 -25.77
C LYS A 554 3.36 8.14 -25.38
N TYR A 555 2.72 7.26 -24.63
CA TYR A 555 1.36 7.42 -24.13
C TYR A 555 1.31 7.95 -22.70
N ALA A 556 2.44 7.93 -21.99
CA ALA A 556 2.54 8.52 -20.67
C ALA A 556 2.45 10.05 -20.77
N PRO A 557 1.84 10.73 -19.80
CA PRO A 557 1.83 12.18 -19.78
C PRO A 557 3.25 12.71 -19.65
N LYS A 558 3.65 13.58 -20.61
CA LYS A 558 4.86 14.38 -20.49
C LYS A 558 4.60 15.48 -19.46
N MET A 559 5.65 16.00 -18.87
CA MET A 559 5.57 17.00 -17.83
C MET A 559 6.43 18.21 -18.19
N HIS A 560 5.91 19.41 -17.91
CA HIS A 560 6.67 20.66 -17.94
C HIS A 560 6.52 21.36 -16.59
N VAL A 561 7.64 21.69 -15.96
CA VAL A 561 7.65 22.44 -14.70
C VAL A 561 8.10 23.85 -14.97
N MET A 562 7.31 24.84 -14.53
CA MET A 562 7.67 26.25 -14.55
C MET A 562 7.41 26.88 -13.18
N HIS A 563 8.00 28.05 -12.95
CA HIS A 563 7.85 28.78 -11.69
C HIS A 563 7.23 30.15 -11.97
N ILE A 564 6.25 30.51 -11.18
CA ILE A 564 5.61 31.84 -11.19
C ILE A 564 5.69 32.47 -9.80
N ASP A 565 5.57 33.78 -9.71
CA ASP A 565 5.49 34.43 -8.40
C ASP A 565 4.21 34.00 -7.66
N ALA A 566 4.31 33.66 -6.37
CA ALA A 566 3.16 33.25 -5.57
C ALA A 566 1.99 34.27 -5.60
N GLU A 567 2.28 35.56 -5.75
CA GLU A 567 1.25 36.60 -5.92
C GLU A 567 0.46 36.47 -7.23
N GLN A 568 1.04 35.88 -8.28
CA GLN A 568 0.44 35.71 -9.61
C GLN A 568 -0.40 34.44 -9.73
N ILE A 569 -0.35 33.53 -8.73
CA ILE A 569 -1.19 32.33 -8.71
C ILE A 569 -2.67 32.67 -8.91
N ARG A 570 -3.12 33.76 -8.28
CA ARG A 570 -4.52 34.22 -8.40
C ARG A 570 -4.88 34.66 -9.81
N ASP A 571 -3.93 35.24 -10.53
CA ASP A 571 -4.14 35.71 -11.92
C ASP A 571 -4.23 34.52 -12.88
N VAL A 572 -3.39 33.49 -12.66
CA VAL A 572 -3.41 32.25 -13.45
C VAL A 572 -4.65 31.42 -13.17
N ILE A 573 -5.10 31.32 -11.91
CA ILE A 573 -6.32 30.61 -11.56
C ILE A 573 -7.56 31.39 -12.02
N GLY A 574 -7.56 32.70 -11.85
CA GLY A 574 -8.68 33.56 -12.16
C GLY A 574 -9.84 33.46 -11.15
N ARG A 575 -10.86 34.30 -11.33
CA ARG A 575 -12.03 34.34 -10.43
C ARG A 575 -12.84 33.05 -10.57
N GLY A 576 -12.89 32.24 -9.49
CA GLY A 576 -13.63 30.97 -9.50
C GLY A 576 -13.04 29.90 -10.45
N GLY A 577 -11.76 30.05 -10.84
CA GLY A 577 -11.10 29.11 -11.75
C GLY A 577 -11.30 29.37 -13.23
N GLU A 578 -11.90 30.52 -13.60
CA GLU A 578 -12.25 30.84 -15.01
C GLU A 578 -11.04 30.86 -15.93
N THR A 579 -9.94 31.51 -15.52
CA THR A 579 -8.73 31.66 -16.35
C THR A 579 -8.03 30.33 -16.56
N ILE A 580 -7.84 29.53 -15.50
CA ILE A 580 -7.19 28.23 -15.62
C ILE A 580 -8.01 27.25 -16.48
N ASN A 581 -9.34 27.28 -16.36
CA ASN A 581 -10.22 26.46 -17.20
C ASN A 581 -10.13 26.86 -18.67
N GLU A 582 -10.00 28.16 -18.98
CA GLU A 582 -9.78 28.65 -20.34
C GLU A 582 -8.43 28.20 -20.91
N ILE A 583 -7.37 28.20 -20.07
CA ILE A 583 -6.05 27.68 -20.46
C ILE A 583 -6.14 26.19 -20.79
N ILE A 584 -6.78 25.40 -19.92
CA ILE A 584 -6.97 23.95 -20.09
C ILE A 584 -7.71 23.67 -21.41
N GLU A 585 -8.84 24.34 -21.66
CA GLU A 585 -9.65 24.16 -22.87
C GLU A 585 -8.86 24.52 -24.15
N LYS A 586 -8.13 25.63 -24.14
CA LYS A 586 -7.31 26.08 -25.30
C LYS A 586 -6.09 25.21 -25.55
N SER A 587 -5.68 24.42 -24.57
CA SER A 587 -4.47 23.59 -24.63
C SER A 587 -4.79 22.09 -24.72
N ASN A 588 -5.94 21.73 -25.32
CA ASN A 588 -6.34 20.34 -25.55
C ASN A 588 -6.46 19.51 -24.26
N ASP A 589 -7.11 20.07 -23.24
CA ASP A 589 -7.39 19.44 -21.95
C ASP A 589 -6.13 19.02 -21.17
N VAL A 590 -5.07 19.84 -21.20
CA VAL A 590 -3.89 19.63 -20.31
C VAL A 590 -4.32 19.60 -18.84
N LYS A 591 -3.57 18.85 -18.02
CA LYS A 591 -3.69 18.93 -16.57
C LYS A 591 -2.67 19.90 -16.02
N ILE A 592 -3.08 20.78 -15.11
CA ILE A 592 -2.23 21.81 -14.50
C ILE A 592 -2.39 21.72 -12.98
N ASP A 593 -1.29 21.48 -12.29
CA ASP A 593 -1.19 21.56 -10.83
C ASP A 593 -0.38 22.82 -10.47
N ILE A 594 -0.84 23.57 -9.46
CA ILE A 594 -0.19 24.80 -8.99
C ILE A 594 -0.03 24.73 -7.48
N ASP A 595 1.22 24.75 -7.02
CA ASP A 595 1.56 24.75 -5.61
C ASP A 595 1.60 26.17 -5.04
N GLN A 596 1.50 26.27 -3.68
CA GLN A 596 1.48 27.56 -2.98
C GLN A 596 2.79 28.36 -3.09
N ASP A 597 3.89 27.69 -3.42
CA ASP A 597 5.20 28.33 -3.65
C ASP A 597 5.36 28.91 -5.06
N GLY A 598 4.38 28.71 -5.93
CA GLY A 598 4.39 29.16 -7.31
C GLY A 598 4.92 28.12 -8.32
N THR A 599 5.20 26.90 -7.92
CA THR A 599 5.52 25.81 -8.83
C THR A 599 4.27 25.43 -9.62
N VAL A 600 4.38 25.45 -10.96
CA VAL A 600 3.32 25.05 -11.88
C VAL A 600 3.80 23.83 -12.65
N VAL A 601 3.05 22.74 -12.58
CA VAL A 601 3.35 21.51 -13.33
C VAL A 601 2.24 21.25 -14.34
N ILE A 602 2.60 21.09 -15.59
CA ILE A 602 1.69 20.90 -16.73
C ILE A 602 1.93 19.51 -17.30
N TYR A 603 0.87 18.72 -17.44
CA TYR A 603 0.93 17.34 -17.94
C TYR A 603 0.07 17.16 -19.19
N HIS A 604 0.64 16.56 -20.23
CA HIS A 604 -0.10 16.06 -21.39
C HIS A 604 0.75 15.07 -22.19
N SER A 605 0.13 14.15 -22.94
CA SER A 605 0.86 13.23 -23.84
C SER A 605 1.43 13.94 -25.08
N ASP A 606 0.82 15.05 -25.49
CA ASP A 606 1.24 15.88 -26.64
C ASP A 606 2.03 17.11 -26.18
N GLN A 607 3.22 17.31 -26.76
CA GLN A 607 4.10 18.42 -26.45
C GLN A 607 3.52 19.78 -26.91
N GLU A 608 2.81 19.80 -28.02
CA GLU A 608 2.22 21.07 -28.55
C GLU A 608 1.13 21.60 -27.58
N ALA A 609 0.39 20.70 -26.92
CA ALA A 609 -0.58 21.08 -25.91
C ALA A 609 0.10 21.73 -24.69
N ILE A 610 1.20 21.13 -24.22
CA ILE A 610 2.01 21.69 -23.12
C ILE A 610 2.57 23.05 -23.49
N ASP A 611 3.20 23.18 -24.65
CA ASP A 611 3.82 24.43 -25.12
C ASP A 611 2.77 25.55 -25.26
N THR A 612 1.55 25.21 -25.66
CA THR A 612 0.41 26.14 -25.71
C THR A 612 0.04 26.63 -24.31
N ALA A 613 -0.11 25.72 -23.34
CA ALA A 613 -0.43 26.09 -21.95
C ALA A 613 0.67 26.96 -21.33
N VAL A 614 1.94 26.57 -21.51
CA VAL A 614 3.10 27.37 -21.07
C VAL A 614 3.04 28.78 -21.64
N SER A 615 2.83 28.90 -22.94
CA SER A 615 2.74 30.20 -23.60
C SER A 615 1.59 31.06 -23.07
N LEU A 616 0.44 30.46 -22.77
CA LEU A 616 -0.71 31.16 -22.19
C LEU A 616 -0.42 31.63 -20.76
N ILE A 617 0.19 30.80 -19.93
CA ILE A 617 0.58 31.15 -18.55
C ILE A 617 1.64 32.27 -18.60
N GLU A 618 2.68 32.11 -19.41
CA GLU A 618 3.72 33.12 -19.55
C GLU A 618 3.17 34.51 -19.96
N ARG A 619 2.16 34.57 -20.83
CA ARG A 619 1.47 35.82 -21.19
C ARG A 619 0.78 36.46 -19.98
N ILE A 620 0.15 35.66 -19.11
CA ILE A 620 -0.56 36.17 -17.93
C ILE A 620 0.42 36.70 -16.89
N VAL A 621 1.53 35.96 -16.66
CA VAL A 621 2.50 36.29 -15.61
C VAL A 621 3.58 37.28 -16.06
N LYS A 622 3.59 37.67 -17.35
CA LYS A 622 4.57 38.58 -17.94
C LYS A 622 4.56 39.91 -17.20
N LYS A 623 5.73 40.35 -16.74
CA LYS A 623 5.95 41.67 -16.13
C LYS A 623 6.90 42.48 -17.02
N ALA A 624 6.67 43.79 -17.10
CA ALA A 624 7.57 44.66 -17.81
C ALA A 624 8.80 44.96 -16.93
N GLU A 625 10.01 44.78 -17.48
CA GLU A 625 11.26 45.03 -16.76
C GLU A 625 11.91 46.35 -17.16
N VAL A 626 12.63 46.98 -16.22
CA VAL A 626 13.36 48.21 -16.48
C VAL A 626 14.45 47.96 -17.51
N GLY A 627 14.41 48.72 -18.60
CA GLY A 627 15.36 48.62 -19.69
C GLY A 627 14.82 47.96 -20.96
N GLU A 628 13.72 47.24 -20.89
CA GLU A 628 13.06 46.63 -22.04
C GLU A 628 12.47 47.67 -22.99
N ILE A 629 12.41 47.28 -24.27
CA ILE A 629 11.88 48.11 -25.38
C ILE A 629 10.69 47.40 -25.97
N TYR A 630 9.57 48.11 -26.06
CA TYR A 630 8.34 47.63 -26.65
C TYR A 630 7.86 48.50 -27.83
N ASP A 631 7.29 47.87 -28.83
CA ASP A 631 6.43 48.52 -29.80
C ASP A 631 5.01 48.58 -29.22
N GLY A 632 4.76 49.63 -28.43
CA GLY A 632 3.49 49.75 -27.70
C GLY A 632 2.47 50.58 -28.45
N THR A 633 1.18 50.26 -28.27
CA THR A 633 0.08 50.98 -28.90
C THR A 633 -0.50 51.98 -27.88
N ILE A 634 -0.71 53.23 -28.36
CA ILE A 634 -1.31 54.27 -27.50
C ILE A 634 -2.77 53.97 -27.24
N ALA A 635 -3.08 53.64 -25.93
CA ALA A 635 -4.43 53.32 -25.49
C ALA A 635 -5.26 54.58 -25.14
N ARG A 636 -4.59 55.58 -24.51
CA ARG A 636 -5.24 56.84 -24.08
C ARG A 636 -4.22 58.00 -24.16
N VAL A 637 -4.71 59.17 -24.52
CA VAL A 637 -3.92 60.41 -24.57
C VAL A 637 -4.61 61.53 -23.81
N ASN A 638 -3.86 62.25 -22.97
CA ASN A 638 -4.23 63.50 -22.31
C ASN A 638 -3.24 64.61 -22.69
N ASP A 639 -3.47 65.84 -22.25
CA ASP A 639 -2.59 66.99 -22.56
C ASP A 639 -1.15 66.75 -22.17
N ASN A 640 -0.87 66.11 -21.02
CA ASN A 640 0.46 65.96 -20.43
C ASN A 640 1.04 64.56 -20.45
N TYR A 641 0.23 63.53 -20.76
CA TYR A 641 0.66 62.12 -20.77
C TYR A 641 -0.16 61.24 -21.70
N ALA A 642 0.39 60.09 -22.03
CA ALA A 642 -0.31 58.99 -22.70
C ALA A 642 -0.15 57.68 -21.89
N PHE A 643 -1.09 56.76 -22.09
CA PHE A 643 -0.93 55.38 -21.71
C PHE A 643 -0.63 54.57 -22.97
N VAL A 644 0.38 53.75 -22.88
CA VAL A 644 0.87 52.93 -23.99
C VAL A 644 0.70 51.48 -23.59
N THR A 645 -0.16 50.73 -24.25
CA THR A 645 -0.28 49.30 -24.03
C THR A 645 0.98 48.61 -24.53
N LEU A 646 1.76 48.03 -23.64
CA LEU A 646 3.02 47.35 -23.93
C LEU A 646 2.77 45.91 -24.40
N PHE A 647 1.90 45.25 -23.69
CA PHE A 647 1.33 43.93 -23.98
C PHE A 647 -0.01 43.78 -23.25
N GLU A 648 -0.71 42.67 -23.47
CA GLU A 648 -2.03 42.43 -22.90
C GLU A 648 -2.05 42.60 -21.37
N GLY A 649 -2.93 43.45 -20.87
CA GLY A 649 -3.06 43.73 -19.42
C GLY A 649 -2.06 44.75 -18.86
N THR A 650 -1.06 45.26 -19.61
CA THR A 650 -0.03 46.15 -19.09
C THR A 650 0.10 47.45 -19.89
N ASP A 651 -0.27 48.56 -19.26
CA ASP A 651 -0.13 49.90 -19.80
C ASP A 651 1.07 50.63 -19.17
N GLY A 652 1.95 51.14 -20.01
CA GLY A 652 3.05 52.03 -19.64
C GLY A 652 2.60 53.49 -19.57
N PHE A 653 2.95 54.19 -18.51
CA PHE A 653 2.73 55.63 -18.37
C PHE A 653 3.83 56.40 -19.10
N LEU A 654 3.48 57.15 -20.12
CA LEU A 654 4.38 58.01 -20.91
C LEU A 654 4.06 59.46 -20.61
N HIS A 655 4.94 60.13 -19.85
CA HIS A 655 4.81 61.55 -19.62
C HIS A 655 5.33 62.34 -20.80
N ILE A 656 4.80 63.56 -21.03
CA ILE A 656 5.16 64.42 -22.17
C ILE A 656 6.67 64.77 -22.21
N SER A 657 7.35 64.88 -21.04
CA SER A 657 8.80 65.11 -20.94
C SER A 657 9.64 63.91 -21.44
N ASP A 658 9.04 62.73 -21.55
CA ASP A 658 9.64 61.47 -21.99
C ASP A 658 9.31 61.13 -23.46
N TRP A 659 8.60 62.02 -24.18
CA TRP A 659 8.27 61.88 -25.56
C TRP A 659 9.49 62.15 -26.49
N SER A 660 10.13 63.35 -26.35
CA SER A 660 11.29 63.72 -27.14
C SER A 660 12.20 64.72 -26.42
N TYR A 661 13.34 65.05 -27.00
CA TYR A 661 14.23 66.17 -26.53
C TYR A 661 13.69 67.53 -26.91
N GLU A 662 12.81 67.65 -27.92
CA GLU A 662 12.13 68.91 -28.27
C GLU A 662 10.93 69.14 -27.39
N ARG A 663 10.67 70.44 -27.12
CA ARG A 663 9.57 70.83 -26.23
C ARG A 663 8.23 70.65 -26.92
N THR A 664 7.42 69.72 -26.44
CA THR A 664 6.09 69.46 -26.96
C THR A 664 5.06 70.21 -26.08
N SER A 665 4.10 70.89 -26.68
CA SER A 665 3.10 71.71 -25.96
C SER A 665 1.99 70.83 -25.38
N LYS A 666 1.49 69.89 -26.15
CA LYS A 666 0.47 68.88 -25.74
C LYS A 666 0.79 67.53 -26.32
N MET A 667 0.52 66.47 -25.57
CA MET A 667 0.73 65.10 -26.04
C MET A 667 -0.18 64.75 -27.21
N GLN A 668 -1.37 65.32 -27.27
CA GLN A 668 -2.35 65.14 -28.36
C GLN A 668 -1.88 65.74 -29.71
N ASP A 669 -0.89 66.67 -29.70
CA ASP A 669 -0.32 67.23 -30.91
C ASP A 669 0.68 66.29 -31.60
N VAL A 670 1.21 65.31 -30.87
CA VAL A 670 2.32 64.43 -31.31
C VAL A 670 1.96 62.96 -31.43
N CYS A 671 0.82 62.52 -30.81
CA CYS A 671 0.33 61.14 -30.91
C CYS A 671 -1.17 61.05 -30.76
N LYS A 672 -1.76 59.96 -31.29
CA LYS A 672 -3.19 59.65 -31.22
C LYS A 672 -3.41 58.24 -30.70
N VAL A 673 -4.61 57.97 -30.19
CA VAL A 673 -5.03 56.61 -29.81
C VAL A 673 -4.95 55.69 -31.03
N GLY A 674 -4.30 54.53 -30.87
CA GLY A 674 -4.03 53.56 -31.93
C GLY A 674 -2.63 53.70 -32.60
N ASP A 675 -1.87 54.80 -32.33
CA ASP A 675 -0.51 54.91 -32.83
C ASP A 675 0.41 53.89 -32.18
N VAL A 676 1.26 53.21 -32.98
CA VAL A 676 2.29 52.30 -32.49
C VAL A 676 3.61 53.06 -32.36
N ILE A 677 4.18 53.05 -31.15
CA ILE A 677 5.43 53.76 -30.84
C ILE A 677 6.41 52.84 -30.12
N LYS A 678 7.72 53.02 -30.42
CA LYS A 678 8.77 52.39 -29.62
C LYS A 678 9.02 53.15 -28.35
N VAL A 679 8.89 52.42 -27.22
CA VAL A 679 9.14 52.96 -25.87
C VAL A 679 10.06 52.04 -25.07
N LYS A 680 10.89 52.66 -24.23
CA LYS A 680 11.73 51.92 -23.29
C LYS A 680 11.17 52.06 -21.89
N VAL A 681 11.11 50.97 -21.16
CA VAL A 681 10.72 50.95 -19.72
C VAL A 681 11.83 51.65 -18.92
N THR A 682 11.49 52.68 -18.21
CA THR A 682 12.46 53.50 -17.45
C THR A 682 12.36 53.23 -15.93
N LYS A 683 11.18 52.87 -15.44
CA LYS A 683 10.93 52.58 -14.05
C LYS A 683 9.70 51.72 -13.90
N VAL A 684 9.76 50.78 -12.99
CA VAL A 684 8.58 50.04 -12.43
C VAL A 684 8.55 50.36 -10.94
N ASP A 685 7.41 50.79 -10.42
CA ASP A 685 7.27 51.11 -9.00
C ASP A 685 6.80 49.88 -8.20
N ASP A 686 6.86 50.00 -6.85
CA ASP A 686 6.48 48.92 -5.96
C ASP A 686 5.00 48.49 -6.05
N LYS A 687 4.18 49.23 -6.80
CA LYS A 687 2.77 48.92 -7.11
C LYS A 687 2.58 48.38 -8.52
N GLY A 688 3.68 48.05 -9.23
CA GLY A 688 3.64 47.52 -10.60
C GLY A 688 3.33 48.56 -11.67
N LYS A 689 3.36 49.89 -11.37
CA LYS A 689 3.11 50.91 -12.37
C LYS A 689 4.37 51.12 -13.21
N VAL A 690 4.23 50.89 -14.52
CA VAL A 690 5.30 50.95 -15.50
C VAL A 690 5.41 52.37 -16.07
N ASN A 691 6.58 53.00 -15.98
CA ASN A 691 6.88 54.25 -16.65
C ASN A 691 7.73 53.97 -17.88
N VAL A 692 7.36 54.60 -19.01
CA VAL A 692 8.04 54.40 -20.29
C VAL A 692 8.50 55.71 -20.89
N SER A 693 9.56 55.66 -21.69
CA SER A 693 10.13 56.82 -22.38
C SER A 693 10.44 56.48 -23.82
N ARG A 694 9.89 57.23 -24.75
CA ARG A 694 10.27 57.23 -26.16
C ARG A 694 11.59 58.00 -26.35
N LYS A 695 11.77 59.09 -25.60
CA LYS A 695 12.96 59.93 -25.57
C LYS A 695 14.25 59.17 -25.29
N ALA A 696 14.19 58.15 -24.42
CA ALA A 696 15.34 57.29 -24.09
C ALA A 696 15.91 56.51 -25.29
N LEU A 697 15.14 56.37 -26.36
CA LEU A 697 15.51 55.70 -27.60
C LEU A 697 15.97 56.68 -28.69
N LEU A 698 15.80 57.99 -28.49
CA LEU A 698 16.18 59.00 -29.46
C LEU A 698 17.63 59.43 -29.27
N PRO A 699 18.36 59.80 -30.37
CA PRO A 699 19.72 60.32 -30.24
C PRO A 699 19.73 61.61 -29.44
N LYS A 700 20.64 61.71 -28.48
CA LYS A 700 20.82 62.97 -27.72
C LYS A 700 21.22 64.13 -28.64
N PRO A 701 20.59 65.31 -28.53
CA PRO A 701 21.00 66.50 -29.33
C PRO A 701 22.44 66.85 -28.97
N VAL A 702 23.24 67.03 -30.01
CA VAL A 702 24.64 67.54 -29.88
C VAL A 702 24.58 68.92 -29.37
N LYS A 703 25.15 69.24 -28.21
CA LYS A 703 25.35 70.63 -27.75
C LYS A 703 26.27 71.30 -28.68
N LYS A 704 25.77 72.35 -29.38
CA LYS A 704 26.64 73.29 -30.13
C LYS A 704 27.50 74.04 -29.09
N GLU A 705 28.82 73.86 -29.12
CA GLU A 705 29.75 74.70 -28.39
C GLU A 705 29.66 76.15 -28.94
N GLU A 706 29.22 77.12 -28.15
CA GLU A 706 29.38 78.58 -28.43
C GLU A 706 30.86 78.91 -28.31
N LYS A 707 31.47 79.23 -29.49
CA LYS A 707 32.77 79.86 -29.56
C LYS A 707 32.64 81.27 -28.96
N THR A 708 33.13 81.48 -27.74
CA THR A 708 33.41 82.81 -27.22
C THR A 708 34.68 83.35 -27.88
N GLU A 709 34.54 84.30 -28.85
CA GLU A 709 35.64 85.15 -29.31
C GLU A 709 36.06 86.08 -28.13
N LYS A 710 37.26 85.83 -27.60
CA LYS A 710 37.96 86.85 -26.81
C LYS A 710 38.51 87.87 -27.78
N ASN A 711 38.01 89.12 -27.82
CA ASN A 711 38.68 90.29 -28.28
C ASN A 711 39.64 90.78 -27.24
N GLU A 712 40.93 90.76 -27.58
CA GLU A 712 41.97 91.57 -26.92
C GLU A 712 41.80 93.05 -27.39
N LYS A 713 41.66 93.96 -26.38
CA LYS A 713 42.41 95.22 -26.30
C LYS A 713 42.41 95.73 -24.88
#